data_bd63e72261362cb10dde421858941ef4
#
_entry.id   bd63e72261362cb10dde421858941ef4
#
_cell.length_a   1.000
_cell.length_b   1.000
_cell.length_c   1.000
_cell.angle_alpha   90.00
_cell.angle_beta   90.00
_cell.angle_gamma   90.00
#
_symmetry.space_group_name_H-M   'P 1'
#
loop_
_entity.id
_entity.type
_entity.pdbx_description
1 polymer ?
#
loop_
_entity_poly.entity_id
_entity_poly.type
_entity_poly.pdbx_seq_one_letter_code
_entity_poly.pdbx_strand_id
1 'polypeptide(L)'
;MQPAVGMIRAPVQPITEYVLKVASRCNLACDHCYVYGDPDRGWLRRPTVMDPATVRAAAIRIAEHAARHGLDRVAVILHGGEPLLVGSATLGRILAELRSVIDPVTKLALHLQSNGVRLTPTVCELLADQDVKVGISLDGDRLANDRHRRFADGTGSHGHVLRALELLRTPPYRAVYGGILCTIDIENDPIDVYEALLHEEPPRIDFLLPHATWDQPPPRPEGQHSAYADWLLTIYDRWTADGRGVPIRIFDSVLSLERGAGSGTEAIGPCVGTVAVIETDGSWEQVDSLKTVSEEAPRTGLDVRLHAVDEVAAHAGVVERQAGELSQTCQACPVVDTCGGGLFAHRFGRGNGFANPSVYCSDLFHLITGVRNRQLRSRQSRTRQRMVARSQPLPEQVGPPSGLPDLVLRDLAGGSPTDATLGYLTAVEYALDRALMARVAAGVTHRTGRAAWELLAELDERSPPAVRSVLSHPFVRVRARRSLTTTRPTGSDTRAGLLASVAVAAAVRAGVAASLDVPLQRGALSLPGIGTMSLDGADSAVIAVSSHPGEFVVHPDHGPARAVSGTGSAVEGWHPVRTVPLDGARIQLDDTDPDRDCFAHPVTATLCATVADEWSGAVTHAWTAVRAEAPDLASGMDALIRTVTPIRPTPYRPARATTTRDAFGAVALSLAAPPILGSLLVEQVARIIVAAVQDVCDLADSELPSSVDLWPGDAGRAAVLRLADVFARAAVLELAVARLRAGRPVGRRMSVVTERDALSDALEALDRGSSWSDSGRLLLTGLRGRVEGWWRLDDSC
;
A
#
# COMPACT_ATOMS: atom_id res chain seq x y z
N MET A 1 41.69 9.21 13.15
CA MET A 1 40.80 8.02 13.21
C MET A 1 39.56 8.44 14.00
N GLN A 2 38.50 8.85 13.33
CA GLN A 2 37.19 9.05 13.95
C GLN A 2 36.45 7.72 13.91
N PRO A 3 35.70 7.31 14.94
CA PRO A 3 34.94 6.08 14.91
C PRO A 3 33.79 6.20 13.91
N ALA A 4 33.62 5.16 13.09
CA ALA A 4 32.48 5.02 12.16
C ALA A 4 31.18 5.07 12.98
N VAL A 5 30.29 5.96 12.62
CA VAL A 5 28.92 6.01 13.12
C VAL A 5 28.26 4.70 12.75
N GLY A 6 27.99 3.87 13.76
CA GLY A 6 27.35 2.57 13.58
C GLY A 6 25.98 2.76 12.94
N MET A 7 25.80 2.19 11.76
CA MET A 7 24.47 1.96 11.18
C MET A 7 23.67 1.15 12.21
N ILE A 8 22.59 1.74 12.71
CA ILE A 8 21.59 1.01 13.51
C ILE A 8 20.99 -0.03 12.56
N ARG A 9 21.46 -1.29 12.64
CA ARG A 9 20.83 -2.41 11.96
C ARG A 9 19.43 -2.56 12.53
N ALA A 10 18.42 -2.65 11.66
CA ALA A 10 17.07 -3.00 12.07
C ALA A 10 17.14 -4.31 12.91
N PRO A 11 16.39 -4.41 14.01
CA PRO A 11 16.41 -5.61 14.82
C PRO A 11 16.02 -6.82 13.97
N VAL A 12 16.78 -7.90 14.05
CA VAL A 12 16.50 -9.17 13.39
C VAL A 12 15.13 -9.65 13.89
N GLN A 13 14.21 -9.89 12.96
CA GLN A 13 12.86 -10.39 13.31
C GLN A 13 12.96 -11.83 13.78
N PRO A 14 12.23 -12.23 14.84
CA PRO A 14 12.20 -13.61 15.28
C PRO A 14 11.56 -14.51 14.22
N ILE A 15 12.04 -15.76 14.15
CA ILE A 15 11.47 -16.78 13.28
C ILE A 15 10.15 -17.27 13.88
N THR A 16 9.08 -17.21 13.11
CA THR A 16 7.72 -17.59 13.55
C THR A 16 7.11 -18.72 12.77
N GLU A 17 7.71 -19.08 11.63
CA GLU A 17 7.26 -20.15 10.75
C GLU A 17 8.38 -21.15 10.49
N TYR A 18 8.04 -22.44 10.59
CA TYR A 18 9.01 -23.53 10.44
C TYR A 18 8.49 -24.54 9.41
N VAL A 19 9.24 -24.75 8.34
CA VAL A 19 8.97 -25.82 7.39
C VAL A 19 9.70 -27.09 7.87
N LEU A 20 8.96 -28.08 8.33
CA LEU A 20 9.51 -29.32 8.82
C LEU A 20 9.41 -30.41 7.74
N LYS A 21 10.54 -30.77 7.17
CA LYS A 21 10.63 -31.80 6.13
C LYS A 21 10.58 -33.19 6.77
N VAL A 22 9.40 -33.78 6.88
CA VAL A 22 9.24 -35.10 7.52
C VAL A 22 9.62 -36.28 6.59
N ALA A 23 9.60 -36.05 5.26
CA ALA A 23 10.01 -37.01 4.25
C ALA A 23 10.86 -36.35 3.17
N SER A 24 11.94 -36.99 2.76
CA SER A 24 12.83 -36.49 1.70
C SER A 24 12.56 -37.14 0.32
N ARG A 25 11.47 -37.88 0.18
CA ARG A 25 11.07 -38.54 -1.10
C ARG A 25 9.66 -38.11 -1.47
N CYS A 26 9.36 -38.21 -2.78
CA CYS A 26 8.03 -37.95 -3.33
C CYS A 26 7.59 -39.14 -4.17
N ASN A 27 6.28 -39.34 -4.29
CA ASN A 27 5.66 -40.33 -5.14
C ASN A 27 5.27 -39.78 -6.54
N LEU A 28 5.46 -38.49 -6.77
CA LEU A 28 5.33 -37.85 -8.08
C LEU A 28 6.71 -37.47 -8.64
N ALA A 29 6.78 -37.25 -9.94
CA ALA A 29 7.94 -36.79 -10.70
C ALA A 29 7.58 -35.55 -11.52
N CYS A 30 7.11 -34.47 -10.83
CA CYS A 30 6.73 -33.24 -11.47
C CYS A 30 7.97 -32.55 -12.08
N ASP A 31 7.88 -32.11 -13.33
CA ASP A 31 9.00 -31.51 -14.06
C ASP A 31 9.35 -30.08 -13.63
N HIS A 32 8.39 -29.37 -13.02
CA HIS A 32 8.58 -28.04 -12.41
C HIS A 32 8.93 -28.10 -10.93
N CYS A 33 9.29 -29.26 -10.38
CA CYS A 33 9.55 -29.41 -8.95
C CYS A 33 10.93 -28.87 -8.57
N TYR A 34 10.96 -27.75 -7.85
CA TYR A 34 12.19 -27.12 -7.40
C TYR A 34 13.01 -27.95 -6.38
N VAL A 35 12.37 -28.94 -5.73
CA VAL A 35 13.08 -29.84 -4.79
C VAL A 35 13.88 -30.91 -5.53
N TYR A 36 13.36 -31.43 -6.67
CA TYR A 36 13.96 -32.57 -7.37
C TYR A 36 14.49 -32.23 -8.76
N GLY A 37 13.96 -31.18 -9.39
CA GLY A 37 14.34 -30.73 -10.73
C GLY A 37 15.52 -29.79 -10.78
N ASP A 38 15.69 -28.98 -9.74
CA ASP A 38 16.67 -27.90 -9.63
C ASP A 38 18.08 -28.37 -9.19
N PRO A 39 19.09 -27.48 -9.14
CA PRO A 39 20.48 -27.80 -8.85
C PRO A 39 20.72 -28.52 -7.52
N ASP A 40 19.87 -28.30 -6.48
CA ASP A 40 20.02 -28.99 -5.19
C ASP A 40 19.76 -30.51 -5.33
N ARG A 41 20.77 -31.29 -5.02
CA ARG A 41 20.73 -32.77 -4.94
C ARG A 41 20.92 -33.28 -3.52
N GLY A 42 20.88 -32.41 -2.51
CA GLY A 42 21.09 -32.74 -1.11
C GLY A 42 20.13 -33.82 -0.59
N TRP A 43 18.88 -33.83 -1.10
CA TRP A 43 17.87 -34.80 -0.74
C TRP A 43 18.26 -36.27 -0.98
N LEU A 44 19.18 -36.55 -1.93
CA LEU A 44 19.65 -37.93 -2.23
C LEU A 44 20.42 -38.52 -1.04
N ARG A 45 21.11 -37.70 -0.25
CA ARG A 45 21.96 -38.11 0.86
C ARG A 45 21.22 -38.10 2.21
N ARG A 46 20.03 -37.53 2.26
CA ARG A 46 19.24 -37.39 3.49
C ARG A 46 18.42 -38.63 3.80
N PRO A 47 18.13 -38.90 5.10
CA PRO A 47 17.20 -39.94 5.51
C PRO A 47 15.84 -39.76 4.80
N THR A 48 15.21 -40.87 4.44
CA THR A 48 13.92 -40.88 3.76
C THR A 48 12.79 -40.36 4.63
N VAL A 49 12.91 -40.55 5.94
CA VAL A 49 11.95 -40.11 6.97
C VAL A 49 12.72 -39.49 8.12
N MET A 50 12.24 -38.41 8.67
CA MET A 50 12.80 -37.77 9.86
C MET A 50 12.66 -38.71 11.07
N ASP A 51 13.75 -38.90 11.81
CA ASP A 51 13.72 -39.74 13.00
C ASP A 51 13.03 -39.01 14.20
N PRO A 52 12.45 -39.78 15.17
CA PRO A 52 11.71 -39.18 16.29
C PRO A 52 12.59 -38.27 17.19
N ALA A 53 13.86 -38.55 17.32
CA ALA A 53 14.75 -37.70 18.14
C ALA A 53 15.02 -36.34 17.48
N THR A 54 15.10 -36.30 16.17
CA THR A 54 15.19 -35.08 15.37
C THR A 54 13.88 -34.26 15.49
N VAL A 55 12.70 -34.90 15.39
CA VAL A 55 11.40 -34.23 15.60
C VAL A 55 11.36 -33.57 17.00
N ARG A 56 11.76 -34.31 18.03
CA ARG A 56 11.81 -33.81 19.42
C ARG A 56 12.77 -32.63 19.57
N ALA A 57 13.98 -32.74 19.00
CA ALA A 57 14.97 -31.66 19.03
C ALA A 57 14.42 -30.40 18.34
N ALA A 58 13.80 -30.54 17.17
CA ALA A 58 13.16 -29.43 16.48
C ALA A 58 12.06 -28.76 17.32
N ALA A 59 11.18 -29.56 17.91
CA ALA A 59 10.11 -29.06 18.77
C ALA A 59 10.65 -28.27 19.99
N ILE A 60 11.70 -28.79 20.64
CA ILE A 60 12.35 -28.11 21.77
C ILE A 60 12.95 -26.76 21.33
N ARG A 61 13.68 -26.71 20.22
CA ARG A 61 14.29 -25.46 19.71
C ARG A 61 13.24 -24.42 19.36
N ILE A 62 12.13 -24.83 18.78
CA ILE A 62 11.00 -23.94 18.47
C ILE A 62 10.38 -23.39 19.76
N ALA A 63 10.14 -24.26 20.75
CA ALA A 63 9.58 -23.85 22.05
C ALA A 63 10.51 -22.90 22.81
N GLU A 64 11.81 -23.19 22.85
CA GLU A 64 12.84 -22.32 23.46
C GLU A 64 12.85 -20.92 22.84
N HIS A 65 12.79 -20.85 21.52
CA HIS A 65 12.77 -19.59 20.78
C HIS A 65 11.48 -18.81 21.06
N ALA A 66 10.33 -19.49 21.00
CA ALA A 66 9.03 -18.88 21.28
C ALA A 66 8.98 -18.29 22.70
N ALA A 67 9.47 -19.03 23.71
CA ALA A 67 9.56 -18.56 25.09
C ALA A 67 10.48 -17.34 25.24
N ARG A 68 11.66 -17.38 24.60
CA ARG A 68 12.65 -16.31 24.69
C ARG A 68 12.13 -15.00 24.09
N HIS A 69 11.40 -15.06 22.97
CA HIS A 69 10.88 -13.89 22.25
C HIS A 69 9.44 -13.53 22.61
N GLY A 70 8.81 -14.24 23.55
CA GLY A 70 7.42 -14.01 23.96
C GLY A 70 6.44 -14.13 22.78
N LEU A 71 6.63 -15.12 21.91
CA LEU A 71 5.79 -15.28 20.74
C LEU A 71 4.43 -15.88 21.13
N ASP A 72 3.35 -15.18 20.84
CA ASP A 72 1.98 -15.65 21.10
C ASP A 72 1.58 -16.84 20.23
N ARG A 73 2.25 -17.01 19.09
CA ARG A 73 1.97 -18.05 18.12
C ARG A 73 3.20 -18.39 17.29
N VAL A 74 3.35 -19.69 16.96
CA VAL A 74 4.25 -20.19 15.94
C VAL A 74 3.51 -21.12 14.97
N ALA A 75 4.00 -21.23 13.72
CA ALA A 75 3.45 -22.14 12.74
C ALA A 75 4.49 -23.21 12.37
N VAL A 76 4.07 -24.47 12.30
CA VAL A 76 4.88 -25.57 11.76
C VAL A 76 4.15 -26.15 10.54
N ILE A 77 4.83 -26.14 9.40
CA ILE A 77 4.32 -26.64 8.13
C ILE A 77 5.03 -27.97 7.84
N LEU A 78 4.29 -29.06 7.99
CA LEU A 78 4.78 -30.37 7.60
C LEU A 78 4.91 -30.46 6.08
N HIS A 79 6.12 -30.74 5.62
CA HIS A 79 6.49 -30.70 4.23
C HIS A 79 7.49 -31.83 3.91
N GLY A 80 8.15 -31.72 2.77
CA GLY A 80 9.18 -32.67 2.33
C GLY A 80 9.12 -32.82 0.83
N GLY A 81 9.32 -34.03 0.30
CA GLY A 81 8.83 -34.38 -1.02
C GLY A 81 7.30 -34.53 -0.98
N GLU A 82 6.88 -35.63 -0.33
CA GLU A 82 5.48 -35.83 0.03
C GLU A 82 5.38 -36.27 1.49
N PRO A 83 4.86 -35.46 2.40
CA PRO A 83 4.85 -35.77 3.83
C PRO A 83 4.00 -36.98 4.19
N LEU A 84 2.95 -37.30 3.43
CA LEU A 84 2.08 -38.45 3.69
C LEU A 84 2.74 -39.80 3.40
N LEU A 85 3.93 -39.82 2.80
CA LEU A 85 4.72 -41.07 2.61
C LEU A 85 5.23 -41.65 3.92
N VAL A 86 5.28 -40.87 5.01
CA VAL A 86 5.66 -41.38 6.34
C VAL A 86 4.62 -42.30 6.94
N GLY A 87 3.39 -42.32 6.42
CA GLY A 87 2.25 -43.10 6.91
C GLY A 87 1.58 -42.49 8.15
N SER A 88 0.29 -42.86 8.34
CA SER A 88 -0.55 -42.21 9.39
C SER A 88 -0.02 -42.43 10.80
N ALA A 89 0.51 -43.61 11.13
CA ALA A 89 1.04 -43.89 12.49
C ALA A 89 2.27 -43.04 12.82
N THR A 90 3.19 -42.84 11.86
CA THR A 90 4.37 -42.00 12.08
C THR A 90 3.97 -40.52 12.09
N LEU A 91 3.10 -40.11 11.18
CA LEU A 91 2.55 -38.75 11.16
C LEU A 91 1.89 -38.41 12.51
N GLY A 92 1.06 -39.31 13.05
CA GLY A 92 0.42 -39.12 14.37
C GLY A 92 1.44 -38.92 15.51
N ARG A 93 2.54 -39.68 15.51
CA ARG A 93 3.61 -39.48 16.50
C ARG A 93 4.30 -38.14 16.36
N ILE A 94 4.57 -37.70 15.12
CA ILE A 94 5.18 -36.39 14.85
C ILE A 94 4.29 -35.27 15.37
N LEU A 95 3.00 -35.29 15.03
CA LEU A 95 2.02 -34.29 15.48
C LEU A 95 1.88 -34.24 16.99
N ALA A 96 1.77 -35.40 17.64
CA ALA A 96 1.68 -35.50 19.10
C ALA A 96 2.96 -34.97 19.78
N GLU A 97 4.14 -35.26 19.27
CA GLU A 97 5.40 -34.77 19.82
C GLU A 97 5.49 -33.23 19.69
N LEU A 98 5.17 -32.65 18.51
CA LEU A 98 5.18 -31.21 18.32
C LEU A 98 4.21 -30.50 19.30
N ARG A 99 2.98 -31.01 19.46
CA ARG A 99 2.01 -30.44 20.39
C ARG A 99 2.47 -30.56 21.84
N SER A 100 2.96 -31.74 22.23
CA SER A 100 3.37 -31.98 23.62
C SER A 100 4.47 -31.05 24.10
N VAL A 101 5.35 -30.60 23.18
CA VAL A 101 6.50 -29.75 23.52
C VAL A 101 6.19 -28.27 23.30
N ILE A 102 5.44 -27.90 22.25
CA ILE A 102 5.27 -26.49 21.85
C ILE A 102 4.01 -25.87 22.50
N ASP A 103 2.85 -26.56 22.52
CA ASP A 103 1.59 -26.00 23.02
C ASP A 103 1.65 -25.52 24.47
N PRO A 104 2.47 -26.12 25.40
CA PRO A 104 2.64 -25.57 26.75
C PRO A 104 3.32 -24.19 26.79
N VAL A 105 3.99 -23.78 25.72
CA VAL A 105 4.81 -22.55 25.64
C VAL A 105 4.10 -21.47 24.82
N THR A 106 3.56 -21.83 23.67
CA THR A 106 2.94 -20.89 22.71
C THR A 106 1.90 -21.61 21.86
N LYS A 107 0.97 -20.86 21.29
CA LYS A 107 -0.07 -21.43 20.41
C LYS A 107 0.58 -22.00 19.14
N LEU A 108 0.49 -23.32 18.95
CA LEU A 108 1.00 -24.02 17.79
C LEU A 108 -0.07 -24.09 16.69
N ALA A 109 0.23 -23.54 15.51
CA ALA A 109 -0.54 -23.74 14.30
C ALA A 109 0.15 -24.84 13.44
N LEU A 110 -0.59 -25.90 13.15
CA LEU A 110 -0.10 -26.98 12.31
C LEU A 110 -0.69 -26.92 10.92
N HIS A 111 0.18 -27.00 9.94
CA HIS A 111 -0.16 -27.08 8.52
C HIS A 111 0.52 -28.27 7.87
N LEU A 112 -0.05 -28.76 6.79
CA LEU A 112 0.54 -29.82 5.97
C LEU A 112 0.35 -29.46 4.50
N GLN A 113 1.40 -29.53 3.71
CA GLN A 113 1.34 -29.35 2.26
C GLN A 113 1.52 -30.69 1.57
N SER A 114 0.54 -31.12 0.75
CA SER A 114 0.52 -32.43 0.11
C SER A 114 0.11 -32.35 -1.36
N ASN A 115 0.58 -33.34 -2.15
CA ASN A 115 0.08 -33.59 -3.49
C ASN A 115 -1.27 -34.34 -3.49
N GLY A 116 -1.82 -34.66 -2.34
CA GLY A 116 -3.14 -35.29 -2.18
C GLY A 116 -3.21 -36.80 -2.48
N VAL A 117 -2.24 -37.38 -3.18
CA VAL A 117 -2.31 -38.79 -3.70
C VAL A 117 -2.47 -39.81 -2.56
N ARG A 118 -1.91 -39.54 -1.40
CA ARG A 118 -1.94 -40.42 -0.22
C ARG A 118 -2.95 -40.01 0.86
N LEU A 119 -3.81 -39.02 0.57
CA LEU A 119 -4.82 -38.60 1.53
C LEU A 119 -5.95 -39.68 1.59
N THR A 120 -6.22 -40.17 2.80
CA THR A 120 -7.22 -41.18 3.08
C THR A 120 -8.13 -40.74 4.21
N PRO A 121 -9.32 -41.36 4.42
CA PRO A 121 -10.18 -41.04 5.56
C PRO A 121 -9.42 -41.11 6.89
N THR A 122 -8.63 -42.12 7.14
CA THR A 122 -7.82 -42.29 8.37
C THR A 122 -6.82 -41.17 8.56
N VAL A 123 -6.21 -40.64 7.48
CA VAL A 123 -5.32 -39.49 7.55
C VAL A 123 -6.13 -38.23 7.86
N CYS A 124 -7.29 -38.05 7.22
CA CYS A 124 -8.17 -36.90 7.50
C CYS A 124 -8.69 -36.89 8.94
N GLU A 125 -9.06 -38.02 9.49
CA GLU A 125 -9.42 -38.19 10.91
C GLU A 125 -8.28 -37.72 11.83
N LEU A 126 -7.07 -38.25 11.61
CA LEU A 126 -5.89 -37.85 12.35
C LEU A 126 -5.61 -36.35 12.27
N LEU A 127 -5.73 -35.77 11.06
CA LEU A 127 -5.49 -34.31 10.87
C LEU A 127 -6.58 -33.47 11.53
N ALA A 128 -7.84 -33.93 11.54
CA ALA A 128 -8.94 -33.29 12.22
C ALA A 128 -8.76 -33.33 13.75
N ASP A 129 -8.42 -34.48 14.31
CA ASP A 129 -8.14 -34.67 15.74
C ASP A 129 -6.98 -33.78 16.22
N GLN A 130 -6.03 -33.49 15.35
CA GLN A 130 -4.85 -32.65 15.64
C GLN A 130 -4.97 -31.21 15.15
N ASP A 131 -6.15 -30.76 14.68
CA ASP A 131 -6.39 -29.42 14.09
C ASP A 131 -5.29 -29.01 13.08
N VAL A 132 -4.98 -29.87 12.14
CA VAL A 132 -4.00 -29.61 11.08
C VAL A 132 -4.71 -29.17 9.82
N LYS A 133 -4.31 -28.06 9.21
CA LYS A 133 -4.84 -27.59 7.93
C LYS A 133 -4.00 -28.12 6.79
N VAL A 134 -4.67 -28.70 5.80
CA VAL A 134 -4.02 -29.32 4.63
C VAL A 134 -4.17 -28.44 3.41
N GLY A 135 -3.04 -28.01 2.84
CA GLY A 135 -2.97 -27.44 1.50
C GLY A 135 -2.77 -28.55 0.47
N ILE A 136 -3.53 -28.51 -0.62
CA ILE A 136 -3.43 -29.46 -1.72
C ILE A 136 -2.85 -28.80 -2.95
N SER A 137 -1.88 -29.45 -3.58
CA SER A 137 -1.30 -29.00 -4.85
C SER A 137 -2.16 -29.48 -6.03
N LEU A 138 -2.73 -28.54 -6.79
CA LEU A 138 -3.50 -28.79 -8.02
C LEU A 138 -3.32 -27.63 -8.99
N ASP A 139 -2.93 -27.90 -10.24
CA ASP A 139 -2.61 -26.85 -11.21
C ASP A 139 -3.73 -26.56 -12.23
N GLY A 140 -4.96 -26.94 -11.92
CA GLY A 140 -6.15 -26.70 -12.73
C GLY A 140 -6.88 -27.97 -13.09
N ASP A 141 -7.45 -28.03 -14.30
CA ASP A 141 -8.14 -29.17 -14.83
C ASP A 141 -7.17 -30.34 -15.13
N ARG A 142 -7.69 -31.44 -15.70
CA ARG A 142 -6.87 -32.60 -16.00
C ARG A 142 -5.75 -32.31 -16.99
N LEU A 143 -5.98 -31.47 -17.99
CA LEU A 143 -4.97 -31.19 -19.02
C LEU A 143 -3.87 -30.30 -18.42
N ALA A 144 -4.25 -29.29 -17.67
CA ALA A 144 -3.32 -28.39 -16.97
C ALA A 144 -2.50 -29.14 -15.91
N ASN A 145 -3.17 -29.85 -15.01
CA ASN A 145 -2.49 -30.56 -13.92
C ASN A 145 -1.57 -31.70 -14.46
N ASP A 146 -2.07 -32.54 -15.34
CA ASP A 146 -1.35 -33.72 -15.81
C ASP A 146 -0.27 -33.36 -16.85
N ARG A 147 -0.13 -32.12 -17.26
CA ARG A 147 1.01 -31.61 -18.03
C ARG A 147 2.30 -31.71 -17.21
N HIS A 148 2.27 -31.35 -15.95
CA HIS A 148 3.43 -31.25 -15.08
C HIS A 148 3.43 -32.26 -13.92
N ARG A 149 2.26 -32.52 -13.29
CA ARG A 149 2.16 -33.34 -12.08
C ARG A 149 1.89 -34.81 -12.43
N ARG A 150 2.97 -35.56 -12.70
CA ARG A 150 2.91 -36.94 -13.14
C ARG A 150 3.63 -37.87 -12.17
N PHE A 151 3.26 -39.12 -12.22
CA PHE A 151 4.05 -40.20 -11.65
C PHE A 151 5.30 -40.46 -12.49
N ALA A 152 6.25 -41.25 -11.96
CA ALA A 152 7.50 -41.55 -12.64
C ALA A 152 7.28 -42.38 -13.94
N ASP A 153 6.12 -43.07 -14.06
CA ASP A 153 5.71 -43.79 -15.27
C ASP A 153 5.03 -42.90 -16.31
N GLY A 154 4.90 -41.63 -16.05
CA GLY A 154 4.27 -40.64 -16.93
C GLY A 154 2.75 -40.55 -16.78
N THR A 155 2.11 -41.35 -15.93
CA THR A 155 0.67 -41.20 -15.67
C THR A 155 0.34 -39.95 -14.88
N GLY A 156 -0.81 -39.34 -15.17
CA GLY A 156 -1.24 -38.12 -14.52
C GLY A 156 -1.76 -38.33 -13.10
N SER A 157 -1.61 -37.35 -12.25
CA SER A 157 -2.04 -37.39 -10.84
C SER A 157 -3.44 -36.84 -10.60
N HIS A 158 -4.03 -36.08 -11.53
CA HIS A 158 -5.27 -35.32 -11.37
C HIS A 158 -6.40 -36.12 -10.72
N GLY A 159 -6.72 -37.30 -11.25
CA GLY A 159 -7.82 -38.11 -10.71
C GLY A 159 -7.59 -38.62 -9.27
N HIS A 160 -6.33 -38.70 -8.81
CA HIS A 160 -6.01 -38.95 -7.41
C HIS A 160 -6.22 -37.74 -6.52
N VAL A 161 -5.82 -36.56 -7.02
CA VAL A 161 -5.99 -35.31 -6.31
C VAL A 161 -7.46 -34.96 -6.13
N LEU A 162 -8.30 -35.13 -7.16
CA LEU A 162 -9.74 -34.89 -7.05
C LEU A 162 -10.40 -35.76 -5.98
N ARG A 163 -10.03 -37.05 -5.86
CA ARG A 163 -10.55 -37.92 -4.77
C ARG A 163 -10.17 -37.40 -3.39
N ALA A 164 -8.96 -36.85 -3.25
CA ALA A 164 -8.53 -36.21 -1.99
C ALA A 164 -9.34 -34.95 -1.69
N LEU A 165 -9.61 -34.12 -2.70
CA LEU A 165 -10.40 -32.90 -2.55
C LEU A 165 -11.88 -33.21 -2.28
N GLU A 166 -12.45 -34.20 -2.93
CA GLU A 166 -13.79 -34.70 -2.65
C GLU A 166 -13.93 -35.12 -1.18
N LEU A 167 -12.94 -35.87 -0.65
CA LEU A 167 -12.89 -36.22 0.77
C LEU A 167 -12.83 -34.98 1.67
N LEU A 168 -11.98 -34.00 1.37
CA LEU A 168 -11.83 -32.78 2.17
C LEU A 168 -13.07 -31.87 2.12
N ARG A 169 -13.90 -31.95 1.09
CA ARG A 169 -15.16 -31.19 0.98
C ARG A 169 -16.27 -31.76 1.89
N THR A 170 -16.19 -33.03 2.23
CA THR A 170 -17.23 -33.67 3.05
C THR A 170 -17.10 -33.31 4.53
N PRO A 171 -18.21 -33.13 5.26
CA PRO A 171 -18.19 -33.17 6.70
C PRO A 171 -17.82 -34.60 7.15
N PRO A 172 -16.94 -34.81 8.12
CA PRO A 172 -16.37 -33.87 9.09
C PRO A 172 -15.03 -33.23 8.68
N TYR A 173 -14.54 -33.50 7.49
CA TYR A 173 -13.15 -33.11 7.10
C TYR A 173 -13.06 -31.70 6.53
N ARG A 174 -14.16 -31.02 6.28
CA ARG A 174 -14.18 -29.66 5.74
C ARG A 174 -13.30 -28.69 6.56
N ALA A 175 -13.27 -28.86 7.88
CA ALA A 175 -12.44 -28.03 8.76
C ALA A 175 -10.92 -28.23 8.56
N VAL A 176 -10.51 -29.39 8.00
CA VAL A 176 -9.10 -29.70 7.74
C VAL A 176 -8.63 -29.06 6.42
N TYR A 177 -9.53 -28.81 5.49
CA TYR A 177 -9.22 -28.25 4.18
C TYR A 177 -8.60 -26.84 4.30
N GLY A 178 -7.31 -26.72 3.99
CA GLY A 178 -6.53 -25.47 4.10
C GLY A 178 -6.53 -24.62 2.84
N GLY A 179 -6.81 -25.21 1.68
CA GLY A 179 -6.82 -24.53 0.38
C GLY A 179 -6.07 -25.28 -0.72
N ILE A 180 -5.99 -24.65 -1.89
CA ILE A 180 -5.28 -25.17 -3.07
C ILE A 180 -4.08 -24.26 -3.37
N LEU A 181 -2.93 -24.90 -3.69
CA LEU A 181 -1.76 -24.25 -4.26
C LEU A 181 -1.67 -24.65 -5.74
N CYS A 182 -1.59 -23.66 -6.60
CA CYS A 182 -1.51 -23.81 -8.05
C CYS A 182 -0.24 -23.15 -8.57
N THR A 183 0.65 -23.91 -9.19
CA THR A 183 1.79 -23.35 -9.93
C THR A 183 1.31 -22.84 -11.28
N ILE A 184 1.60 -21.57 -11.59
CA ILE A 184 1.13 -20.94 -12.82
C ILE A 184 1.89 -21.51 -14.02
N ASP A 185 1.13 -22.03 -14.98
CA ASP A 185 1.60 -22.31 -16.33
C ASP A 185 0.83 -21.42 -17.31
N ILE A 186 1.55 -20.47 -17.93
CA ILE A 186 0.97 -19.48 -18.83
C ILE A 186 0.48 -20.06 -20.17
N GLU A 187 0.76 -21.33 -20.46
CA GLU A 187 0.21 -22.04 -21.63
C GLU A 187 -1.24 -22.50 -21.40
N ASN A 188 -1.71 -22.51 -20.15
CA ASN A 188 -3.09 -22.83 -19.81
C ASN A 188 -3.95 -21.57 -19.79
N ASP A 189 -5.21 -21.71 -20.21
CA ASP A 189 -6.17 -20.62 -20.08
C ASP A 189 -6.40 -20.27 -18.59
N PRO A 190 -6.22 -19.01 -18.19
CA PRO A 190 -6.34 -18.61 -16.78
C PRO A 190 -7.75 -18.81 -16.21
N ILE A 191 -8.80 -18.68 -17.04
CA ILE A 191 -10.18 -18.81 -16.59
C ILE A 191 -10.53 -20.28 -16.43
N ASP A 192 -10.11 -21.16 -17.34
CA ASP A 192 -10.35 -22.61 -17.24
C ASP A 192 -9.66 -23.17 -15.98
N VAL A 193 -8.41 -22.74 -15.71
CA VAL A 193 -7.69 -23.10 -14.48
C VAL A 193 -8.44 -22.58 -13.24
N TYR A 194 -8.83 -21.32 -13.23
CA TYR A 194 -9.53 -20.73 -12.09
C TYR A 194 -10.87 -21.40 -11.81
N GLU A 195 -11.67 -21.70 -12.83
CA GLU A 195 -12.96 -22.38 -12.69
C GLU A 195 -12.79 -23.83 -12.22
N ALA A 196 -11.80 -24.54 -12.73
CA ALA A 196 -11.47 -25.89 -12.27
C ALA A 196 -11.10 -25.90 -10.78
N LEU A 197 -10.32 -24.93 -10.31
CA LEU A 197 -9.99 -24.79 -8.89
C LEU A 197 -11.20 -24.43 -8.05
N LEU A 198 -12.07 -23.52 -8.52
CA LEU A 198 -13.30 -23.14 -7.82
C LEU A 198 -14.29 -24.29 -7.66
N HIS A 199 -14.36 -25.20 -8.66
CA HIS A 199 -15.19 -26.39 -8.61
C HIS A 199 -14.88 -27.29 -7.39
N GLU A 200 -13.63 -27.24 -6.92
CA GLU A 200 -13.17 -27.98 -5.74
C GLU A 200 -13.47 -27.26 -4.41
N GLU A 201 -14.25 -26.18 -4.44
CA GLU A 201 -14.70 -25.42 -3.29
C GLU A 201 -13.61 -25.10 -2.26
N PRO A 202 -12.42 -24.61 -2.66
CA PRO A 202 -11.34 -24.39 -1.71
C PRO A 202 -11.67 -23.22 -0.78
N PRO A 203 -11.26 -23.26 0.50
CA PRO A 203 -11.38 -22.12 1.39
C PRO A 203 -10.47 -20.95 0.98
N ARG A 204 -9.42 -21.19 0.19
CA ARG A 204 -8.52 -20.22 -0.42
C ARG A 204 -7.74 -20.83 -1.57
N ILE A 205 -7.28 -19.99 -2.48
CA ILE A 205 -6.38 -20.35 -3.58
C ILE A 205 -5.08 -19.56 -3.46
N ASP A 206 -3.97 -20.21 -3.79
CA ASP A 206 -2.66 -19.59 -3.88
C ASP A 206 -2.04 -19.88 -5.24
N PHE A 207 -1.91 -18.86 -6.08
CA PHE A 207 -1.20 -18.93 -7.34
C PHE A 207 0.27 -18.63 -7.14
N LEU A 208 1.13 -19.54 -7.52
CA LEU A 208 2.56 -19.49 -7.35
C LEU A 208 3.25 -19.24 -8.69
N LEU A 209 4.08 -18.21 -8.75
CA LEU A 209 5.01 -18.04 -9.88
C LEU A 209 6.01 -19.21 -9.85
N PRO A 210 6.27 -19.86 -10.98
CA PRO A 210 7.28 -20.92 -11.05
C PRO A 210 8.63 -20.43 -10.49
N HIS A 211 9.36 -21.32 -9.86
CA HIS A 211 10.71 -20.98 -9.42
C HIS A 211 11.61 -20.76 -10.63
N ALA A 212 12.33 -19.65 -10.63
CA ALA A 212 13.20 -19.22 -11.73
C ALA A 212 14.29 -18.27 -11.23
N THR A 213 15.36 -18.14 -11.98
CA THR A 213 16.46 -17.23 -11.72
C THR A 213 16.85 -16.50 -13.01
N TRP A 214 17.76 -15.55 -12.95
CA TRP A 214 18.29 -14.91 -14.16
C TRP A 214 19.13 -15.86 -15.02
N ASP A 215 19.69 -16.90 -14.42
CA ASP A 215 20.44 -17.96 -15.16
C ASP A 215 19.51 -18.99 -15.79
N GLN A 216 18.30 -19.15 -15.22
CA GLN A 216 17.23 -20.03 -15.69
C GLN A 216 15.91 -19.24 -15.66
N PRO A 217 15.67 -18.34 -16.63
CA PRO A 217 14.48 -17.50 -16.64
C PRO A 217 13.22 -18.33 -16.90
N PRO A 218 12.06 -17.83 -16.43
CA PRO A 218 10.82 -18.53 -16.66
C PRO A 218 10.45 -18.55 -18.17
N PRO A 219 9.77 -19.58 -18.66
CA PRO A 219 9.32 -19.65 -20.04
C PRO A 219 8.38 -18.48 -20.35
N ARG A 220 8.56 -17.85 -21.52
CA ARG A 220 7.73 -16.74 -21.99
C ARG A 220 7.60 -16.81 -23.51
N PRO A 221 6.44 -16.45 -24.09
CA PRO A 221 6.33 -16.18 -25.51
C PRO A 221 7.25 -15.02 -25.92
N GLU A 222 7.77 -15.08 -27.12
CA GLU A 222 8.66 -14.04 -27.65
C GLU A 222 7.96 -12.66 -27.64
N GLY A 223 8.64 -11.64 -27.11
CA GLY A 223 8.12 -10.27 -27.00
C GLY A 223 7.13 -10.04 -25.86
N GLN A 224 6.72 -11.03 -25.08
CA GLN A 224 5.80 -10.89 -23.95
C GLN A 224 6.58 -10.83 -22.61
N HIS A 225 6.77 -9.63 -22.08
CA HIS A 225 7.55 -9.42 -20.86
C HIS A 225 6.71 -9.54 -19.55
N SER A 226 5.38 -9.56 -19.66
CA SER A 226 4.44 -9.57 -18.52
C SER A 226 3.39 -10.69 -18.59
N ALA A 227 3.70 -11.79 -19.26
CA ALA A 227 2.74 -12.87 -19.51
C ALA A 227 2.11 -13.45 -18.24
N TYR A 228 2.88 -13.59 -17.15
CA TYR A 228 2.38 -14.05 -15.85
C TYR A 228 1.45 -13.02 -15.18
N ALA A 229 1.74 -11.74 -15.34
CA ALA A 229 0.85 -10.69 -14.85
C ALA A 229 -0.46 -10.65 -15.63
N ASP A 230 -0.42 -10.76 -16.94
CA ASP A 230 -1.61 -10.77 -17.80
C ASP A 230 -2.50 -11.94 -17.44
N TRP A 231 -1.90 -13.13 -17.25
CA TRP A 231 -2.59 -14.32 -16.78
C TRP A 231 -3.28 -14.12 -15.42
N LEU A 232 -2.54 -13.57 -14.44
CA LEU A 232 -3.08 -13.26 -13.10
C LEU A 232 -4.15 -12.16 -13.13
N LEU A 233 -3.96 -11.13 -13.95
CA LEU A 233 -4.92 -10.02 -14.04
C LEU A 233 -6.24 -10.44 -14.69
N THR A 234 -6.22 -11.43 -15.60
CA THR A 234 -7.42 -12.04 -16.17
C THR A 234 -8.23 -12.73 -15.06
N ILE A 235 -7.56 -13.49 -14.19
CA ILE A 235 -8.22 -14.10 -13.02
C ILE A 235 -8.68 -13.03 -12.04
N TYR A 236 -7.88 -11.98 -11.80
CA TYR A 236 -8.26 -10.90 -10.90
C TYR A 236 -9.57 -10.22 -11.32
N ASP A 237 -9.76 -10.00 -12.62
CA ASP A 237 -10.98 -9.41 -13.15
C ASP A 237 -12.19 -10.34 -12.91
N ARG A 238 -12.07 -11.63 -13.21
CA ARG A 238 -13.10 -12.62 -12.94
C ARG A 238 -13.40 -12.77 -11.45
N TRP A 239 -12.38 -12.93 -10.61
CA TRP A 239 -12.50 -12.98 -9.14
C TRP A 239 -13.22 -11.76 -8.55
N THR A 240 -12.94 -10.58 -9.09
CA THR A 240 -13.60 -9.35 -8.65
C THR A 240 -15.05 -9.29 -9.11
N ALA A 241 -15.37 -9.77 -10.33
CA ALA A 241 -16.71 -9.88 -10.86
C ALA A 241 -17.56 -10.87 -10.06
N ASP A 242 -16.97 -11.99 -9.63
CA ASP A 242 -17.60 -13.02 -8.78
C ASP A 242 -17.73 -12.58 -7.30
N GLY A 243 -17.44 -11.31 -6.99
CA GLY A 243 -17.58 -10.78 -5.63
C GLY A 243 -16.51 -11.20 -4.64
N ARG A 244 -15.40 -11.78 -5.10
CA ARG A 244 -14.25 -12.24 -4.28
C ARG A 244 -14.66 -13.34 -3.28
N GLY A 245 -15.48 -14.26 -3.73
CA GLY A 245 -16.06 -15.32 -2.87
C GLY A 245 -15.01 -16.24 -2.23
N VAL A 246 -13.89 -16.49 -2.91
CA VAL A 246 -12.77 -17.29 -2.42
C VAL A 246 -11.53 -16.40 -2.30
N PRO A 247 -10.86 -16.32 -1.14
CA PRO A 247 -9.61 -15.59 -0.97
C PRO A 247 -8.51 -16.10 -1.91
N ILE A 248 -7.81 -15.19 -2.59
CA ILE A 248 -6.64 -15.49 -3.43
C ILE A 248 -5.42 -14.78 -2.86
N ARG A 249 -4.47 -15.55 -2.33
CA ARG A 249 -3.39 -15.07 -1.46
C ARG A 249 -2.56 -13.95 -2.08
N ILE A 250 -2.18 -14.07 -3.35
CA ILE A 250 -1.38 -13.05 -4.03
C ILE A 250 -2.16 -11.74 -4.20
N PHE A 251 -3.45 -11.80 -4.54
CA PHE A 251 -4.29 -10.61 -4.71
C PHE A 251 -4.58 -9.94 -3.37
N ASP A 252 -4.92 -10.75 -2.35
CA ASP A 252 -5.14 -10.23 -1.00
C ASP A 252 -3.87 -9.59 -0.43
N SER A 253 -2.68 -10.14 -0.75
CA SER A 253 -1.39 -9.56 -0.36
C SER A 253 -1.14 -8.22 -1.03
N VAL A 254 -1.35 -8.10 -2.36
CA VAL A 254 -1.26 -6.80 -3.04
C VAL A 254 -2.21 -5.79 -2.42
N LEU A 255 -3.48 -6.18 -2.22
CA LEU A 255 -4.49 -5.29 -1.63
C LEU A 255 -4.19 -4.90 -0.18
N SER A 256 -3.59 -5.79 0.59
CA SER A 256 -3.16 -5.57 1.97
C SER A 256 -2.00 -4.59 2.03
N LEU A 257 -0.95 -4.82 1.24
CA LEU A 257 0.22 -3.96 1.14
C LEU A 257 -0.14 -2.55 0.64
N GLU A 258 -1.05 -2.42 -0.32
CA GLU A 258 -1.56 -1.13 -0.79
C GLU A 258 -2.31 -0.34 0.32
N ARG A 259 -2.79 -1.02 1.36
CA ARG A 259 -3.40 -0.40 2.54
C ARG A 259 -2.39 -0.20 3.69
N GLY A 260 -1.12 -0.54 3.46
CA GLY A 260 -0.05 -0.43 4.45
C GLY A 260 -0.05 -1.53 5.51
N ALA A 261 -0.76 -2.64 5.28
CA ALA A 261 -0.68 -3.85 6.09
C ALA A 261 0.35 -4.84 5.53
N GLY A 262 0.55 -5.97 6.18
CA GLY A 262 1.55 -6.97 5.79
C GLY A 262 1.15 -7.81 4.57
N SER A 263 2.13 -8.49 3.98
CA SER A 263 1.93 -9.53 2.97
C SER A 263 1.57 -10.86 3.61
N GLY A 264 0.72 -11.63 2.95
CA GLY A 264 0.44 -13.02 3.28
C GLY A 264 1.34 -14.01 2.52
N THR A 265 2.29 -13.54 1.69
CA THR A 265 3.19 -14.37 0.89
C THR A 265 4.58 -13.77 0.83
N GLU A 266 5.61 -14.59 0.71
CA GLU A 266 6.99 -14.14 0.49
C GLU A 266 7.26 -13.71 -0.97
N ALA A 267 6.36 -14.01 -1.89
CA ALA A 267 6.49 -13.67 -3.30
C ALA A 267 6.37 -12.15 -3.57
N ILE A 268 5.78 -11.40 -2.66
CA ILE A 268 5.50 -9.97 -2.81
C ILE A 268 5.51 -9.26 -1.44
N GLY A 269 6.03 -8.05 -1.40
CA GLY A 269 6.16 -7.26 -0.17
C GLY A 269 7.56 -7.31 0.44
N PRO A 270 7.81 -6.53 1.50
CA PRO A 270 9.07 -6.57 2.23
C PRO A 270 9.32 -7.97 2.78
N CYS A 271 10.48 -8.56 2.49
CA CYS A 271 10.86 -9.84 3.03
C CYS A 271 11.09 -9.70 4.54
N VAL A 272 10.26 -10.33 5.35
CA VAL A 272 10.38 -10.27 6.82
C VAL A 272 11.28 -11.37 7.38
N GLY A 273 11.64 -12.36 6.55
CA GLY A 273 12.60 -13.43 6.92
C GLY A 273 12.22 -14.28 8.12
N THR A 274 10.92 -14.48 8.35
CA THR A 274 10.42 -15.20 9.54
C THR A 274 10.32 -16.70 9.38
N VAL A 275 10.83 -17.25 8.27
CA VAL A 275 10.76 -18.68 7.93
C VAL A 275 12.13 -19.34 8.04
N ALA A 276 12.18 -20.53 8.63
CA ALA A 276 13.32 -21.45 8.60
C ALA A 276 12.87 -22.86 8.22
N VAL A 277 13.76 -23.62 7.59
CA VAL A 277 13.51 -25.00 7.17
C VAL A 277 14.33 -25.97 8.02
N ILE A 278 13.73 -27.11 8.38
CA ILE A 278 14.39 -28.22 9.05
C ILE A 278 14.28 -29.45 8.15
N GLU A 279 15.39 -29.92 7.69
CA GLU A 279 15.49 -31.09 6.82
C GLU A 279 15.40 -32.41 7.58
N THR A 280 15.17 -33.51 6.88
CA THR A 280 14.98 -34.84 7.49
C THR A 280 16.17 -35.35 8.31
N ASP A 281 17.36 -34.83 8.10
CA ASP A 281 18.57 -35.11 8.87
C ASP A 281 18.74 -34.20 10.10
N GLY A 282 17.90 -33.20 10.28
CA GLY A 282 17.96 -32.20 11.36
C GLY A 282 18.77 -30.96 11.01
N SER A 283 19.31 -30.85 9.81
CA SER A 283 19.99 -29.63 9.39
C SER A 283 19.01 -28.46 9.25
N TRP A 284 19.43 -27.28 9.73
CA TRP A 284 18.75 -26.03 9.49
C TRP A 284 19.10 -25.47 8.12
N GLU A 285 18.08 -25.11 7.38
CA GLU A 285 18.20 -24.40 6.11
C GLU A 285 17.42 -23.06 6.17
N GLN A 286 17.72 -22.18 5.26
CA GLN A 286 17.07 -20.87 5.15
C GLN A 286 15.63 -21.02 4.65
N VAL A 287 15.41 -20.86 3.34
CA VAL A 287 14.12 -21.06 2.66
C VAL A 287 14.29 -21.96 1.46
N ASP A 288 13.27 -22.78 1.22
CA ASP A 288 13.30 -23.78 0.15
C ASP A 288 13.52 -23.20 -1.24
N SER A 289 13.03 -22.00 -1.51
CA SER A 289 13.21 -21.33 -2.79
C SER A 289 14.67 -21.16 -3.21
N LEU A 290 15.61 -21.14 -2.26
CA LEU A 290 17.04 -21.07 -2.54
C LEU A 290 17.61 -22.35 -3.18
N LYS A 291 16.88 -23.47 -3.17
CA LYS A 291 17.27 -24.72 -3.87
C LYS A 291 17.37 -24.54 -5.38
N THR A 292 16.66 -23.54 -5.93
CA THR A 292 16.76 -23.16 -7.35
C THR A 292 18.08 -22.48 -7.71
N VAL A 293 18.81 -21.97 -6.71
CA VAL A 293 20.07 -21.25 -6.91
C VAL A 293 21.24 -22.23 -6.97
N SER A 294 21.42 -23.01 -5.93
CA SER A 294 22.49 -24.03 -5.83
C SER A 294 22.24 -24.96 -4.65
N GLU A 295 22.98 -26.08 -4.59
CA GLU A 295 22.95 -27.01 -3.45
C GLU A 295 23.39 -26.36 -2.12
N GLU A 296 24.28 -25.39 -2.17
CA GLU A 296 24.79 -24.72 -0.98
C GLU A 296 23.95 -23.52 -0.52
N ALA A 297 23.15 -22.94 -1.41
CA ALA A 297 22.45 -21.68 -1.13
C ALA A 297 21.48 -21.73 0.07
N PRO A 298 20.69 -22.79 0.30
CA PRO A 298 19.81 -22.86 1.47
C PRO A 298 20.55 -23.24 2.76
N ARG A 299 21.77 -23.81 2.69
CA ARG A 299 22.46 -24.38 3.85
C ARG A 299 22.94 -23.33 4.83
N THR A 300 22.76 -23.61 6.12
CA THR A 300 23.29 -22.79 7.22
C THR A 300 24.51 -23.43 7.90
N GLY A 301 24.72 -24.72 7.71
CA GLY A 301 25.71 -25.48 8.46
C GLY A 301 25.31 -25.78 9.91
N LEU A 302 24.10 -25.42 10.32
CA LEU A 302 23.55 -25.58 11.66
C LEU A 302 22.65 -26.84 11.73
N ASP A 303 22.49 -27.40 12.96
CA ASP A 303 21.71 -28.63 13.23
C ASP A 303 20.82 -28.40 14.47
N VAL A 304 19.57 -28.88 14.43
CA VAL A 304 18.59 -28.71 15.53
C VAL A 304 19.06 -29.31 16.87
N ARG A 305 19.93 -30.31 16.86
CA ARG A 305 20.44 -30.95 18.06
C ARG A 305 21.47 -30.08 18.78
N LEU A 306 22.16 -29.20 18.06
CA LEU A 306 23.32 -28.45 18.57
C LEU A 306 23.03 -26.95 18.64
N HIS A 307 22.21 -26.39 17.76
CA HIS A 307 22.08 -24.94 17.57
C HIS A 307 20.66 -24.48 17.83
N ALA A 308 20.54 -23.33 18.48
CA ALA A 308 19.27 -22.66 18.72
C ALA A 308 18.73 -21.96 17.49
N VAL A 309 17.43 -21.67 17.44
CA VAL A 309 16.80 -20.89 16.35
C VAL A 309 17.40 -19.49 16.23
N ASP A 310 17.84 -18.88 17.33
CA ASP A 310 18.49 -17.57 17.32
C ASP A 310 19.81 -17.57 16.54
N GLU A 311 20.54 -18.69 16.55
CA GLU A 311 21.75 -18.85 15.74
C GLU A 311 21.41 -18.93 14.24
N VAL A 312 20.29 -19.57 13.91
CA VAL A 312 19.75 -19.57 12.53
C VAL A 312 19.32 -18.17 12.11
N ALA A 313 18.60 -17.45 12.97
CA ALA A 313 18.20 -16.08 12.72
C ALA A 313 19.40 -15.13 12.54
N ALA A 314 20.50 -15.40 13.25
CA ALA A 314 21.75 -14.63 13.15
C ALA A 314 22.66 -15.08 12.00
N HIS A 315 22.31 -16.16 11.28
CA HIS A 315 23.11 -16.64 10.14
C HIS A 315 23.22 -15.58 9.06
N ALA A 316 24.41 -15.40 8.47
CA ALA A 316 24.67 -14.31 7.53
C ALA A 316 23.69 -14.25 6.36
N GLY A 317 23.36 -15.39 5.75
CA GLY A 317 22.40 -15.47 4.65
C GLY A 317 20.96 -15.12 5.06
N VAL A 318 20.55 -15.46 6.30
CA VAL A 318 19.23 -15.06 6.84
C VAL A 318 19.20 -13.55 7.08
N VAL A 319 20.26 -13.01 7.67
CA VAL A 319 20.40 -11.55 7.90
C VAL A 319 20.43 -10.77 6.59
N GLU A 320 21.16 -11.26 5.56
CA GLU A 320 21.20 -10.65 4.23
C GLU A 320 19.81 -10.62 3.60
N ARG A 321 19.08 -11.73 3.67
CA ARG A 321 17.71 -11.82 3.16
C ARG A 321 16.76 -10.90 3.93
N GLN A 322 16.86 -10.82 5.26
CA GLN A 322 16.08 -9.91 6.11
C GLN A 322 16.46 -8.43 5.88
N ALA A 323 17.72 -8.13 5.66
CA ALA A 323 18.19 -6.77 5.38
C ALA A 323 17.57 -6.23 4.08
N GLY A 324 17.17 -7.12 3.16
CA GLY A 324 16.39 -6.76 1.99
C GLY A 324 17.10 -5.79 1.07
N GLU A 325 18.43 -5.82 1.00
CA GLU A 325 19.18 -4.95 0.08
C GLU A 325 18.65 -5.14 -1.34
N LEU A 326 18.15 -4.05 -1.91
CA LEU A 326 17.52 -4.02 -3.22
C LEU A 326 18.47 -3.43 -4.24
N SER A 327 18.41 -3.94 -5.48
CA SER A 327 19.11 -3.33 -6.61
C SER A 327 18.72 -1.85 -6.78
N GLN A 328 19.60 -1.06 -7.41
CA GLN A 328 19.29 0.35 -7.70
C GLN A 328 17.99 0.52 -8.49
N THR A 329 17.72 -0.38 -9.44
CA THR A 329 16.47 -0.42 -10.20
C THR A 329 15.26 -0.57 -9.29
N CYS A 330 15.31 -1.48 -8.31
CA CYS A 330 14.23 -1.66 -7.34
C CYS A 330 14.07 -0.45 -6.42
N GLN A 331 15.17 0.15 -5.96
CA GLN A 331 15.15 1.34 -5.10
C GLN A 331 14.48 2.54 -5.79
N ALA A 332 14.62 2.67 -7.11
CA ALA A 332 13.99 3.71 -7.91
C ALA A 332 12.54 3.37 -8.32
N CYS A 333 12.08 2.12 -8.13
CA CYS A 333 10.81 1.63 -8.66
C CYS A 333 9.60 2.20 -7.89
N PRO A 334 8.55 2.71 -8.56
CA PRO A 334 7.37 3.29 -7.89
C PRO A 334 6.50 2.27 -7.14
N VAL A 335 6.68 0.97 -7.38
CA VAL A 335 5.94 -0.09 -6.70
C VAL A 335 6.79 -0.85 -5.66
N VAL A 336 7.98 -0.36 -5.32
CA VAL A 336 8.92 -1.08 -4.46
C VAL A 336 8.32 -1.41 -3.08
N ASP A 337 7.54 -0.51 -2.50
CA ASP A 337 6.92 -0.70 -1.18
C ASP A 337 5.89 -1.84 -1.18
N THR A 338 5.25 -2.11 -2.31
CA THR A 338 4.32 -3.23 -2.50
C THR A 338 5.05 -4.46 -3.03
N CYS A 339 6.00 -4.30 -3.95
CA CYS A 339 6.73 -5.40 -4.57
C CYS A 339 7.77 -6.03 -3.61
N GLY A 340 8.50 -5.20 -2.86
CA GLY A 340 9.62 -5.66 -2.01
C GLY A 340 10.79 -6.26 -2.78
N GLY A 341 10.81 -6.14 -4.11
CA GLY A 341 11.78 -6.79 -5.00
C GLY A 341 11.42 -8.23 -5.36
N GLY A 342 10.23 -8.71 -5.00
CA GLY A 342 9.78 -10.08 -5.24
C GLY A 342 10.50 -11.14 -4.40
N LEU A 343 10.24 -12.41 -4.68
CA LEU A 343 10.88 -13.53 -3.99
C LEU A 343 12.40 -13.46 -4.09
N PHE A 344 13.09 -13.64 -2.98
CA PHE A 344 14.55 -13.46 -2.89
C PHE A 344 15.32 -14.33 -3.89
N ALA A 345 14.97 -15.61 -4.04
CA ALA A 345 15.59 -16.52 -4.99
C ALA A 345 15.46 -16.05 -6.45
N HIS A 346 14.34 -15.39 -6.80
CA HIS A 346 14.11 -14.86 -8.14
C HIS A 346 15.02 -13.70 -8.54
N ARG A 347 15.79 -13.16 -7.59
CA ARG A 347 16.78 -12.10 -7.85
C ARG A 347 18.13 -12.65 -8.27
N PHE A 348 18.38 -13.95 -8.09
CA PHE A 348 19.70 -14.53 -8.31
C PHE A 348 20.12 -14.53 -9.78
N GLY A 349 21.39 -14.17 -10.02
CA GLY A 349 22.10 -14.32 -11.28
C GLY A 349 23.59 -14.41 -11.01
N ARG A 350 24.32 -15.29 -11.68
CA ARG A 350 25.75 -15.57 -11.42
C ARG A 350 26.65 -14.33 -11.49
N GLY A 351 26.27 -13.33 -12.30
CA GLY A 351 27.07 -12.12 -12.43
C GLY A 351 27.01 -11.19 -11.22
N ASN A 352 25.82 -11.05 -10.59
CA ASN A 352 25.55 -10.05 -9.54
C ASN A 352 24.95 -10.66 -8.27
N GLY A 353 24.91 -12.00 -8.11
CA GLY A 353 24.28 -12.64 -6.96
C GLY A 353 22.80 -12.24 -6.85
N PHE A 354 22.38 -11.80 -5.68
CA PHE A 354 21.01 -11.33 -5.40
C PHE A 354 20.79 -9.82 -5.62
N ALA A 355 21.81 -9.10 -6.10
CA ALA A 355 21.75 -7.66 -6.33
C ALA A 355 21.01 -7.28 -7.66
N ASN A 356 20.06 -8.10 -8.09
CA ASN A 356 19.22 -7.88 -9.27
C ASN A 356 17.77 -7.62 -8.87
N PRO A 357 16.95 -7.01 -9.75
CA PRO A 357 15.51 -7.14 -9.66
C PRO A 357 15.09 -8.62 -9.76
N SER A 358 13.88 -8.96 -9.33
CA SER A 358 13.31 -10.29 -9.61
C SER A 358 13.31 -10.58 -11.12
N VAL A 359 13.51 -11.82 -11.52
CA VAL A 359 13.35 -12.27 -12.91
C VAL A 359 11.91 -12.06 -13.40
N TYR A 360 10.95 -11.91 -12.47
CA TYR A 360 9.56 -11.52 -12.70
C TYR A 360 9.30 -10.02 -12.51
N CYS A 361 10.32 -9.17 -12.59
CA CYS A 361 10.18 -7.74 -12.31
C CYS A 361 9.07 -7.07 -13.15
N SER A 362 9.02 -7.36 -14.44
CA SER A 362 7.98 -6.83 -15.34
C SER A 362 6.58 -7.30 -14.95
N ASP A 363 6.44 -8.57 -14.59
CA ASP A 363 5.15 -9.13 -14.15
C ASP A 363 4.68 -8.52 -12.83
N LEU A 364 5.56 -8.46 -11.83
CA LEU A 364 5.22 -7.90 -10.54
C LEU A 364 4.84 -6.43 -10.64
N PHE A 365 5.56 -5.67 -11.46
CA PHE A 365 5.24 -4.27 -11.75
C PHE A 365 3.88 -4.15 -12.41
N HIS A 366 3.62 -4.96 -13.46
CA HIS A 366 2.36 -4.94 -14.20
C HIS A 366 1.18 -5.42 -13.35
N LEU A 367 1.36 -6.48 -12.56
CA LEU A 367 0.35 -6.99 -11.64
C LEU A 367 -0.06 -5.92 -10.61
N ILE A 368 0.91 -5.33 -9.90
CA ILE A 368 0.66 -4.34 -8.86
C ILE A 368 -0.03 -3.10 -9.44
N THR A 369 0.50 -2.56 -10.53
CA THR A 369 -0.10 -1.38 -11.19
C THR A 369 -1.46 -1.72 -11.78
N GLY A 370 -1.62 -2.91 -12.35
CA GLY A 370 -2.89 -3.42 -12.87
C GLY A 370 -3.96 -3.54 -11.77
N VAL A 371 -3.63 -4.10 -10.60
CA VAL A 371 -4.53 -4.17 -9.45
C VAL A 371 -4.88 -2.79 -8.91
N ARG A 372 -3.88 -1.90 -8.75
CA ARG A 372 -4.12 -0.49 -8.35
C ARG A 372 -5.12 0.20 -9.27
N ASN A 373 -4.90 0.11 -10.57
CA ASN A 373 -5.76 0.73 -11.56
C ASN A 373 -7.19 0.17 -11.49
N ARG A 374 -7.36 -1.14 -11.37
CA ARG A 374 -8.68 -1.79 -11.24
C ARG A 374 -9.41 -1.41 -9.96
N GLN A 375 -8.68 -1.27 -8.83
CA GLN A 375 -9.24 -0.75 -7.58
C GLN A 375 -9.76 0.69 -7.72
N LEU A 376 -8.97 1.53 -8.36
CA LEU A 376 -9.36 2.92 -8.62
C LEU A 376 -10.61 2.98 -9.52
N ARG A 377 -10.69 2.14 -10.57
CA ARG A 377 -11.85 2.04 -11.46
C ARG A 377 -13.10 1.54 -10.71
N SER A 378 -12.99 0.50 -9.91
CA SER A 378 -14.13 -0.05 -9.18
C SER A 378 -14.71 0.94 -8.18
N ARG A 379 -13.87 1.74 -7.52
CA ARG A 379 -14.31 2.85 -6.67
C ARG A 379 -15.05 3.91 -7.47
N GLN A 380 -14.56 4.26 -8.65
CA GLN A 380 -15.17 5.27 -9.55
C GLN A 380 -16.46 4.78 -10.23
N SER A 381 -16.50 3.52 -10.69
CA SER A 381 -17.71 2.93 -11.29
C SER A 381 -18.85 2.85 -10.26
N ARG A 382 -18.56 2.44 -9.02
CA ARG A 382 -19.55 2.48 -7.93
C ARG A 382 -20.03 3.89 -7.65
N THR A 383 -19.15 4.88 -7.73
CA THR A 383 -19.52 6.29 -7.58
C THR A 383 -20.39 6.76 -8.77
N ARG A 384 -20.03 6.39 -10.01
CA ARG A 384 -20.76 6.77 -11.23
C ARG A 384 -22.13 6.08 -11.35
N GLN A 385 -22.21 4.77 -11.08
CA GLN A 385 -23.49 4.04 -11.06
C GLN A 385 -24.45 4.56 -9.98
N ARG A 386 -23.94 5.00 -8.85
CA ARG A 386 -24.71 5.66 -7.79
C ARG A 386 -25.14 7.07 -8.16
N MET A 387 -24.36 7.78 -8.99
CA MET A 387 -24.74 9.10 -9.54
C MET A 387 -25.83 8.97 -10.62
N VAL A 388 -25.74 8.00 -11.53
CA VAL A 388 -26.71 7.78 -12.62
C VAL A 388 -28.07 7.29 -12.07
N ALA A 389 -28.10 6.45 -11.05
CA ALA A 389 -29.34 5.96 -10.45
C ALA A 389 -30.14 7.03 -9.66
N ARG A 390 -29.61 8.23 -9.49
CA ARG A 390 -30.21 9.34 -8.74
C ARG A 390 -30.37 10.65 -9.52
N SER A 391 -30.19 10.64 -10.85
CA SER A 391 -30.37 11.83 -11.67
C SER A 391 -31.84 12.14 -11.88
N GLN A 392 -32.48 12.87 -10.94
CA GLN A 392 -33.52 13.79 -11.30
C GLN A 392 -32.83 15.07 -11.84
N PRO A 393 -33.36 15.69 -12.92
CA PRO A 393 -32.75 16.89 -13.48
C PRO A 393 -32.80 18.02 -12.45
N LEU A 394 -31.62 18.53 -12.09
CA LEU A 394 -31.49 19.77 -11.33
C LEU A 394 -31.68 20.97 -12.26
N PRO A 395 -32.23 22.10 -11.78
CA PRO A 395 -32.39 23.29 -12.61
C PRO A 395 -30.99 23.78 -13.05
N GLU A 396 -30.91 24.05 -14.36
CA GLU A 396 -29.76 24.73 -14.96
C GLU A 396 -29.59 26.09 -14.31
N GLN A 397 -28.58 26.28 -13.50
CA GLN A 397 -27.89 27.57 -13.35
C GLN A 397 -26.70 27.45 -12.42
N VAL A 398 -25.56 27.97 -12.90
CA VAL A 398 -24.22 28.07 -12.30
C VAL A 398 -23.43 26.75 -12.35
N GLY A 399 -22.98 26.39 -13.55
CA GLY A 399 -21.83 25.50 -13.74
C GLY A 399 -20.54 26.21 -13.30
N PRO A 400 -19.52 25.44 -12.84
CA PRO A 400 -18.18 25.99 -12.67
C PRO A 400 -17.69 26.58 -13.99
N PRO A 401 -16.80 27.59 -13.99
CA PRO A 401 -16.27 28.16 -15.21
C PRO A 401 -15.67 27.04 -16.08
N SER A 402 -16.05 27.02 -17.35
CA SER A 402 -15.59 26.00 -18.30
C SER A 402 -14.14 26.28 -18.68
N GLY A 403 -13.20 25.85 -17.81
CA GLY A 403 -11.76 25.95 -18.05
C GLY A 403 -11.05 27.09 -17.31
N LEU A 404 -9.74 27.00 -17.26
CA LEU A 404 -8.85 28.08 -16.81
C LEU A 404 -8.48 28.97 -17.99
N PRO A 405 -8.28 30.29 -17.78
CA PRO A 405 -7.77 31.20 -18.82
C PRO A 405 -6.39 30.73 -19.32
N ASP A 406 -6.16 30.84 -20.63
CA ASP A 406 -4.88 30.47 -21.26
C ASP A 406 -3.67 31.12 -20.61
N LEU A 407 -3.82 32.37 -20.14
CA LEU A 407 -2.75 33.11 -19.46
C LEU A 407 -2.36 32.41 -18.16
N VAL A 408 -3.34 31.92 -17.40
CA VAL A 408 -3.13 31.17 -16.14
C VAL A 408 -2.42 29.84 -16.45
N LEU A 409 -2.89 29.11 -17.46
CA LEU A 409 -2.27 27.83 -17.88
C LEU A 409 -0.84 28.01 -18.33
N ARG A 410 -0.52 29.06 -19.10
CA ARG A 410 0.85 29.36 -19.55
C ARG A 410 1.76 29.71 -18.36
N ASP A 411 1.28 30.49 -17.42
CA ASP A 411 2.02 30.87 -16.23
C ASP A 411 2.32 29.64 -15.34
N LEU A 412 1.31 28.79 -15.12
CA LEU A 412 1.50 27.50 -14.42
C LEU A 412 2.54 26.60 -15.11
N ALA A 413 2.49 26.54 -16.45
CA ALA A 413 3.40 25.72 -17.25
C ALA A 413 4.84 26.23 -17.23
N GLY A 414 5.05 27.54 -17.02
CA GLY A 414 6.35 28.19 -16.89
C GLY A 414 7.15 27.77 -15.66
N GLY A 415 6.50 27.13 -14.67
CA GLY A 415 7.14 26.52 -13.50
C GLY A 415 7.32 27.39 -12.29
N SER A 416 7.25 28.70 -12.44
CA SER A 416 7.29 29.70 -11.36
C SER A 416 6.08 30.62 -11.48
N PRO A 417 4.87 30.08 -11.16
CA PRO A 417 3.63 30.84 -11.32
C PRO A 417 3.61 32.08 -10.41
N THR A 418 3.04 33.16 -10.94
CA THR A 418 2.88 34.40 -10.20
C THR A 418 1.89 34.27 -9.03
N ASP A 419 2.02 35.12 -8.02
CA ASP A 419 1.08 35.16 -6.90
C ASP A 419 -0.37 35.37 -7.35
N ALA A 420 -0.57 36.13 -8.43
CA ALA A 420 -1.89 36.34 -9.03
C ALA A 420 -2.48 35.02 -9.58
N THR A 421 -1.67 34.22 -10.26
CA THR A 421 -2.06 32.90 -10.80
C THR A 421 -2.34 31.91 -9.66
N LEU A 422 -1.50 31.86 -8.65
CA LEU A 422 -1.70 31.03 -7.45
C LEU A 422 -2.96 31.43 -6.68
N GLY A 423 -3.17 32.76 -6.52
CA GLY A 423 -4.38 33.31 -5.93
C GLY A 423 -5.65 32.97 -6.70
N TYR A 424 -5.59 33.02 -8.03
CA TYR A 424 -6.70 32.59 -8.90
C TYR A 424 -7.01 31.10 -8.72
N LEU A 425 -5.99 30.24 -8.77
CA LEU A 425 -6.16 28.79 -8.59
C LEU A 425 -6.79 28.45 -7.23
N THR A 426 -6.31 29.06 -6.16
CA THR A 426 -6.90 28.86 -4.81
C THR A 426 -8.32 29.40 -4.68
N ALA A 427 -8.68 30.47 -5.42
CA ALA A 427 -10.04 30.98 -5.44
C ALA A 427 -11.00 30.05 -6.19
N VAL A 428 -10.55 29.44 -7.29
CA VAL A 428 -11.30 28.41 -8.03
C VAL A 428 -11.56 27.20 -7.13
N GLU A 429 -10.54 26.69 -6.47
CA GLU A 429 -10.66 25.54 -5.56
C GLU A 429 -11.60 25.83 -4.38
N TYR A 430 -11.55 27.05 -3.81
CA TYR A 430 -12.49 27.46 -2.78
C TYR A 430 -13.94 27.52 -3.31
N ALA A 431 -14.16 27.99 -4.54
CA ALA A 431 -15.49 27.97 -5.14
C ALA A 431 -16.02 26.55 -5.33
N LEU A 432 -15.15 25.59 -5.71
CA LEU A 432 -15.50 24.18 -5.78
C LEU A 432 -15.86 23.59 -4.40
N ASP A 433 -15.13 23.95 -3.34
CA ASP A 433 -15.44 23.54 -1.96
C ASP A 433 -16.80 24.09 -1.50
N ARG A 434 -17.12 25.34 -1.81
CA ARG A 434 -18.42 25.96 -1.52
C ARG A 434 -19.56 25.24 -2.25
N ALA A 435 -19.39 24.96 -3.54
CA ALA A 435 -20.38 24.24 -4.34
C ALA A 435 -20.61 22.83 -3.79
N LEU A 436 -19.54 22.14 -3.38
CA LEU A 436 -19.62 20.82 -2.77
C LEU A 436 -20.39 20.86 -1.44
N MET A 437 -20.15 21.83 -0.57
CA MET A 437 -20.86 22.00 0.69
C MET A 437 -22.34 22.36 0.48
N ALA A 438 -22.65 23.21 -0.49
CA ALA A 438 -24.04 23.50 -0.87
C ALA A 438 -24.78 22.23 -1.33
N ARG A 439 -24.09 21.37 -2.09
CA ARG A 439 -24.65 20.06 -2.49
C ARG A 439 -24.85 19.10 -1.30
N VAL A 440 -23.98 19.12 -0.31
CA VAL A 440 -24.17 18.37 0.94
C VAL A 440 -25.43 18.90 1.66
N ALA A 441 -25.57 20.23 1.79
CA ALA A 441 -26.69 20.87 2.46
C ALA A 441 -28.04 20.59 1.79
N ALA A 442 -28.09 20.60 0.45
CA ALA A 442 -29.31 20.31 -0.32
C ALA A 442 -29.86 18.90 -0.07
N GLY A 443 -29.03 17.96 0.39
CA GLY A 443 -29.43 16.59 0.73
C GLY A 443 -29.78 16.38 2.21
N VAL A 444 -29.79 17.42 3.05
CA VAL A 444 -30.02 17.31 4.49
C VAL A 444 -31.49 17.57 4.83
N THR A 445 -32.11 16.61 5.48
CA THR A 445 -33.49 16.71 5.98
C THR A 445 -33.55 16.92 7.50
N HIS A 446 -32.47 16.59 8.20
CA HIS A 446 -32.42 16.65 9.65
C HIS A 446 -32.38 18.09 10.19
N ARG A 447 -33.07 18.33 11.34
CA ARG A 447 -33.15 19.67 11.95
C ARG A 447 -31.77 20.28 12.23
N THR A 448 -30.87 19.52 12.83
CA THR A 448 -29.51 19.95 13.17
C THR A 448 -28.73 20.40 11.91
N GLY A 449 -28.82 19.65 10.83
CA GLY A 449 -28.10 20.01 9.60
C GLY A 449 -28.64 21.27 8.93
N ARG A 450 -29.94 21.56 9.05
CA ARG A 450 -30.54 22.84 8.57
C ARG A 450 -30.05 24.00 9.44
N ALA A 451 -30.11 23.87 10.76
CA ALA A 451 -29.62 24.90 11.67
C ALA A 451 -28.12 25.18 11.47
N ALA A 452 -27.32 24.13 11.21
CA ALA A 452 -25.91 24.25 10.89
C ALA A 452 -25.65 25.03 9.59
N TRP A 453 -26.46 24.76 8.56
CA TRP A 453 -26.36 25.46 7.28
C TRP A 453 -26.74 26.95 7.41
N GLU A 454 -27.80 27.26 8.16
CA GLU A 454 -28.23 28.63 8.45
C GLU A 454 -27.13 29.38 9.22
N LEU A 455 -26.54 28.78 10.26
CA LEU A 455 -25.43 29.37 10.99
C LEU A 455 -24.21 29.60 10.08
N LEU A 456 -23.89 28.63 9.22
CA LEU A 456 -22.77 28.78 8.30
C LEU A 456 -22.97 29.91 7.30
N ALA A 457 -24.23 30.09 6.79
CA ALA A 457 -24.59 31.20 5.92
C ALA A 457 -24.48 32.55 6.63
N GLU A 458 -24.96 32.66 7.86
CA GLU A 458 -24.80 33.85 8.69
C GLU A 458 -23.32 34.21 8.92
N LEU A 459 -22.50 33.19 9.21
CA LEU A 459 -21.07 33.39 9.43
C LEU A 459 -20.33 33.78 8.13
N ASP A 460 -20.78 33.29 6.98
CA ASP A 460 -20.19 33.68 5.69
C ASP A 460 -20.43 35.18 5.37
N GLU A 461 -21.53 35.77 5.85
CA GLU A 461 -21.79 37.19 5.75
C GLU A 461 -21.02 38.00 6.79
N ARG A 462 -20.94 37.54 8.03
CA ARG A 462 -20.34 38.27 9.17
C ARG A 462 -18.84 38.13 9.28
N SER A 463 -18.28 36.99 8.92
CA SER A 463 -16.86 36.66 9.02
C SER A 463 -16.39 35.74 7.89
N PRO A 464 -16.41 36.23 6.61
CA PRO A 464 -16.00 35.43 5.45
C PRO A 464 -14.63 34.75 5.57
N PRO A 465 -13.61 35.41 6.22
CA PRO A 465 -12.30 34.75 6.37
C PRO A 465 -12.33 33.49 7.25
N ALA A 466 -13.16 33.48 8.31
CA ALA A 466 -13.30 32.31 9.18
C ALA A 466 -13.94 31.16 8.42
N VAL A 467 -15.02 31.41 7.68
CA VAL A 467 -15.66 30.40 6.83
C VAL A 467 -14.72 29.92 5.74
N ARG A 468 -14.02 30.81 5.05
CA ARG A 468 -13.03 30.42 4.05
C ARG A 468 -11.95 29.54 4.65
N SER A 469 -11.41 29.87 5.81
CA SER A 469 -10.38 29.09 6.48
C SER A 469 -10.81 27.66 6.79
N VAL A 470 -12.08 27.46 7.19
CA VAL A 470 -12.61 26.13 7.52
C VAL A 470 -12.99 25.34 6.25
N LEU A 471 -13.70 25.97 5.30
CA LEU A 471 -14.10 25.28 4.07
C LEU A 471 -12.91 24.88 3.20
N SER A 472 -11.84 25.68 3.21
CA SER A 472 -10.60 25.35 2.50
C SER A 472 -9.71 24.37 3.27
N HIS A 473 -10.13 23.84 4.42
CA HIS A 473 -9.41 22.77 5.08
C HIS A 473 -9.50 21.48 4.26
N PRO A 474 -8.38 20.87 3.87
CA PRO A 474 -8.36 19.78 2.88
C PRO A 474 -9.32 18.62 3.19
N PHE A 475 -9.45 18.25 4.47
CA PHE A 475 -10.27 17.11 4.88
C PHE A 475 -11.77 17.40 4.93
N VAL A 476 -12.19 18.66 4.89
CA VAL A 476 -13.61 19.03 4.69
C VAL A 476 -14.10 18.51 3.33
N ARG A 477 -13.32 18.70 2.25
CA ARG A 477 -13.62 18.18 0.92
C ARG A 477 -13.71 16.64 0.92
N VAL A 478 -12.77 15.97 1.58
CA VAL A 478 -12.77 14.49 1.71
C VAL A 478 -14.06 14.00 2.38
N ARG A 479 -14.40 14.60 3.53
CA ARG A 479 -15.60 14.24 4.29
C ARG A 479 -16.89 14.56 3.52
N ALA A 480 -16.92 15.69 2.82
CA ALA A 480 -18.06 16.07 1.98
C ALA A 480 -18.30 15.05 0.85
N ARG A 481 -17.24 14.68 0.11
CA ARG A 481 -17.33 13.65 -0.93
C ARG A 481 -17.74 12.29 -0.36
N ARG A 482 -17.18 11.86 0.76
CA ARG A 482 -17.55 10.62 1.47
C ARG A 482 -19.03 10.64 1.88
N SER A 483 -19.52 11.77 2.43
CA SER A 483 -20.92 11.91 2.86
C SER A 483 -21.92 11.83 1.70
N LEU A 484 -21.54 12.27 0.50
CA LEU A 484 -22.36 12.17 -0.70
C LEU A 484 -22.37 10.77 -1.33
N THR A 485 -21.37 9.94 -1.05
CA THR A 485 -21.23 8.58 -1.59
C THR A 485 -21.76 7.49 -0.67
N THR A 486 -22.00 7.79 0.62
CA THR A 486 -22.48 6.81 1.61
C THR A 486 -23.98 6.56 1.44
N THR A 487 -24.37 5.29 1.22
CA THR A 487 -25.77 4.89 0.96
C THR A 487 -26.45 4.18 2.14
N ARG A 488 -25.77 3.96 3.25
CA ARG A 488 -26.38 3.36 4.44
C ARG A 488 -26.99 4.45 5.33
N PRO A 489 -28.25 4.34 5.73
CA PRO A 489 -28.79 5.11 6.85
C PRO A 489 -28.21 4.49 8.12
N THR A 490 -27.04 4.92 8.52
CA THR A 490 -26.59 4.76 9.91
C THR A 490 -27.29 5.86 10.70
N GLY A 491 -27.86 5.56 11.85
CA GLY A 491 -28.82 6.37 12.62
C GLY A 491 -28.41 7.82 12.96
N SER A 492 -27.22 8.28 12.59
CA SER A 492 -26.85 9.68 12.51
C SER A 492 -26.67 10.12 11.06
N ASP A 493 -27.33 11.18 10.64
CA ASP A 493 -27.15 11.79 9.33
C ASP A 493 -25.72 12.33 9.22
N THR A 494 -24.82 11.58 8.56
CA THR A 494 -23.40 11.95 8.41
C THR A 494 -23.20 13.32 7.76
N ARG A 495 -24.18 13.78 6.96
CA ARG A 495 -24.19 15.11 6.33
C ARG A 495 -24.51 16.20 7.35
N ALA A 496 -25.48 15.93 8.24
CA ALA A 496 -25.81 16.86 9.33
C ALA A 496 -24.62 17.04 10.27
N GLY A 497 -23.93 15.95 10.61
CA GLY A 497 -22.72 16.00 11.44
C GLY A 497 -21.58 16.76 10.78
N LEU A 498 -21.38 16.61 9.47
CA LEU A 498 -20.38 17.39 8.73
C LEU A 498 -20.72 18.88 8.75
N LEU A 499 -21.94 19.26 8.41
CA LEU A 499 -22.38 20.67 8.39
C LEU A 499 -22.25 21.28 9.78
N ALA A 500 -22.65 20.56 10.84
CA ALA A 500 -22.56 21.01 12.21
C ALA A 500 -21.11 21.20 12.65
N SER A 501 -20.21 20.26 12.34
CA SER A 501 -18.78 20.39 12.65
C SER A 501 -18.13 21.60 11.94
N VAL A 502 -18.48 21.81 10.67
CA VAL A 502 -17.95 22.95 9.87
C VAL A 502 -18.50 24.28 10.40
N ALA A 503 -19.81 24.37 10.69
CA ALA A 503 -20.41 25.59 11.23
C ALA A 503 -19.85 25.97 12.61
N VAL A 504 -19.71 24.98 13.51
CA VAL A 504 -19.09 25.17 14.83
C VAL A 504 -17.63 25.60 14.68
N ALA A 505 -16.85 24.94 13.82
CA ALA A 505 -15.45 25.33 13.59
C ALA A 505 -15.32 26.78 13.07
N ALA A 506 -16.24 27.20 12.18
CA ALA A 506 -16.29 28.57 11.68
C ALA A 506 -16.69 29.56 12.78
N ALA A 507 -17.67 29.25 13.63
CA ALA A 507 -18.08 30.06 14.77
C ALA A 507 -16.94 30.23 15.79
N VAL A 508 -16.23 29.15 16.12
CA VAL A 508 -15.06 29.17 17.02
C VAL A 508 -13.95 30.05 16.47
N ARG A 509 -13.67 29.99 15.17
CA ARG A 509 -12.67 30.87 14.54
C ARG A 509 -13.09 32.35 14.48
N ALA A 510 -14.37 32.57 14.24
CA ALA A 510 -14.94 33.90 14.15
C ALA A 510 -15.12 34.55 15.52
N GLY A 511 -15.10 33.80 16.63
CA GLY A 511 -15.51 34.31 17.96
C GLY A 511 -16.97 34.73 17.97
N VAL A 512 -17.84 34.02 17.32
CA VAL A 512 -19.29 34.26 17.26
C VAL A 512 -20.00 33.26 18.17
N ALA A 513 -20.70 33.81 19.19
CA ALA A 513 -21.47 32.98 20.12
C ALA A 513 -22.56 32.23 19.38
N ALA A 514 -22.53 30.91 19.53
CA ALA A 514 -23.48 29.98 18.92
C ALA A 514 -23.63 28.71 19.78
N SER A 515 -24.74 28.03 19.61
CA SER A 515 -24.95 26.71 20.24
C SER A 515 -25.54 25.76 19.22
N LEU A 516 -24.88 24.64 19.01
CA LEU A 516 -25.30 23.66 18.00
C LEU A 516 -25.08 22.25 18.52
N ASP A 517 -26.07 21.38 18.26
CA ASP A 517 -25.93 19.93 18.46
C ASP A 517 -25.13 19.33 17.33
N VAL A 518 -24.07 18.57 17.65
CA VAL A 518 -23.17 17.95 16.68
C VAL A 518 -23.26 16.45 16.82
N PRO A 519 -23.82 15.73 15.84
CA PRO A 519 -23.75 14.28 15.79
C PRO A 519 -22.30 13.79 15.72
N LEU A 520 -21.93 12.89 16.62
CA LEU A 520 -20.56 12.38 16.72
C LEU A 520 -20.35 11.21 15.78
N GLN A 521 -19.12 11.03 15.34
CA GLN A 521 -18.72 9.85 14.57
C GLN A 521 -17.87 8.94 15.47
N ARG A 522 -18.41 7.78 15.85
CA ARG A 522 -17.72 6.81 16.72
C ARG A 522 -17.23 7.43 18.03
N GLY A 523 -18.06 8.24 18.68
CA GLY A 523 -17.70 8.91 19.94
C GLY A 523 -16.63 9.98 19.80
N ALA A 524 -16.38 10.53 18.59
CA ALA A 524 -15.39 11.57 18.37
C ALA A 524 -16.02 12.83 17.76
N LEU A 525 -15.75 13.99 18.38
CA LEU A 525 -15.97 15.30 17.81
C LEU A 525 -14.74 15.71 16.97
N SER A 526 -14.94 16.05 15.70
CA SER A 526 -13.87 16.60 14.86
C SER A 526 -14.28 17.96 14.34
N LEU A 527 -13.53 19.00 14.70
CA LEU A 527 -13.66 20.38 14.24
C LEU A 527 -12.54 20.68 13.24
N PRO A 528 -12.84 20.81 11.93
CA PRO A 528 -11.81 20.97 10.90
C PRO A 528 -10.85 22.11 11.15
N GLY A 529 -9.55 21.81 11.17
CA GLY A 529 -8.49 22.78 11.40
C GLY A 529 -8.42 23.35 12.82
N ILE A 530 -9.19 22.82 13.77
CA ILE A 530 -9.16 23.23 15.18
C ILE A 530 -8.67 22.07 16.05
N GLY A 531 -9.28 20.89 15.94
CA GLY A 531 -8.88 19.70 16.70
C GLY A 531 -9.94 18.63 16.76
N THR A 532 -9.62 17.56 17.50
CA THR A 532 -10.52 16.43 17.77
C THR A 532 -10.65 16.19 19.26
N MET A 533 -11.83 15.72 19.69
CA MET A 533 -12.10 15.33 21.08
C MET A 533 -12.70 13.93 21.12
N SER A 534 -12.11 13.03 21.90
CA SER A 534 -12.70 11.73 22.19
C SER A 534 -13.76 11.88 23.31
N LEU A 535 -14.97 11.37 23.03
CA LEU A 535 -16.13 11.43 23.91
C LEU A 535 -16.73 10.01 23.98
N ASP A 536 -16.10 9.14 24.75
CA ASP A 536 -16.44 7.73 24.82
C ASP A 536 -17.90 7.54 25.27
N GLY A 537 -18.66 6.76 24.47
CA GLY A 537 -20.05 6.43 24.74
C GLY A 537 -21.07 7.52 24.38
N ALA A 538 -20.62 8.67 23.82
CA ALA A 538 -21.53 9.72 23.39
C ALA A 538 -21.86 9.57 21.89
N ASP A 539 -23.13 9.77 21.53
CA ASP A 539 -23.62 9.78 20.16
C ASP A 539 -23.75 11.20 19.59
N SER A 540 -23.90 12.20 20.47
CA SER A 540 -23.95 13.60 20.10
C SER A 540 -23.38 14.51 21.20
N ALA A 541 -23.05 15.74 20.85
CA ALA A 541 -22.66 16.76 21.81
C ALA A 541 -23.20 18.13 21.42
N VAL A 542 -23.72 18.89 22.37
CA VAL A 542 -24.03 20.31 22.19
C VAL A 542 -22.76 21.12 22.37
N ILE A 543 -22.36 21.87 21.35
CA ILE A 543 -21.20 22.74 21.39
C ILE A 543 -21.66 24.18 21.58
N ALA A 544 -21.32 24.76 22.73
CA ALA A 544 -21.55 26.15 23.02
C ALA A 544 -20.28 26.98 22.73
N VAL A 545 -20.31 27.77 21.68
CA VAL A 545 -19.21 28.63 21.27
C VAL A 545 -19.33 30.01 21.98
N SER A 546 -18.24 30.50 22.55
CA SER A 546 -18.20 31.82 23.19
C SER A 546 -17.99 32.96 22.17
N SER A 547 -18.15 34.18 22.63
CA SER A 547 -17.84 35.38 21.82
C SER A 547 -16.33 35.66 21.66
N HIS A 548 -15.48 34.80 22.22
CA HIS A 548 -14.02 34.91 22.10
C HIS A 548 -13.50 33.82 21.14
N PRO A 549 -12.66 34.20 20.17
CA PRO A 549 -12.10 33.21 19.25
C PRO A 549 -11.32 32.12 19.96
N GLY A 550 -11.59 30.87 19.58
CA GLY A 550 -10.91 29.68 20.13
C GLY A 550 -11.52 29.12 21.43
N GLU A 551 -12.58 29.75 21.96
CA GLU A 551 -13.24 29.29 23.21
C GLU A 551 -14.59 28.62 22.95
N PHE A 552 -14.79 27.45 23.51
CA PHE A 552 -16.05 26.73 23.42
C PHE A 552 -16.19 25.68 24.54
N VAL A 553 -17.42 25.27 24.80
CA VAL A 553 -17.74 24.21 25.78
C VAL A 553 -18.44 23.08 25.04
N VAL A 554 -17.99 21.86 25.29
CA VAL A 554 -18.58 20.61 24.78
C VAL A 554 -19.44 20.01 25.86
N HIS A 555 -20.72 19.84 25.59
CA HIS A 555 -21.70 19.15 26.44
C HIS A 555 -22.10 17.84 25.75
N PRO A 556 -21.42 16.71 26.01
CA PRO A 556 -21.81 15.44 25.45
C PRO A 556 -23.19 15.01 26.02
N ASP A 557 -23.93 14.22 25.24
CA ASP A 557 -25.18 13.62 25.71
C ASP A 557 -24.96 12.66 26.92
N HIS A 558 -23.74 12.12 27.06
CA HIS A 558 -23.29 11.31 28.18
C HIS A 558 -21.93 11.78 28.67
N GLY A 559 -21.82 12.11 29.94
CA GLY A 559 -20.58 12.50 30.60
C GLY A 559 -20.49 14.00 30.99
N PRO A 560 -19.37 14.45 31.55
CA PRO A 560 -19.20 15.80 32.01
C PRO A 560 -18.93 16.80 30.86
N ALA A 561 -19.37 18.04 31.03
CA ALA A 561 -19.02 19.14 30.14
C ALA A 561 -17.52 19.42 30.16
N ARG A 562 -16.95 19.77 29.00
CA ARG A 562 -15.52 20.05 28.82
C ARG A 562 -15.34 21.44 28.20
N ALA A 563 -14.68 22.34 28.90
CA ALA A 563 -14.40 23.70 28.41
C ALA A 563 -13.01 23.75 27.73
N VAL A 564 -12.97 24.24 26.51
CA VAL A 564 -11.75 24.43 25.73
C VAL A 564 -11.49 25.95 25.60
N SER A 565 -10.31 26.38 26.03
CA SER A 565 -9.88 27.78 25.96
C SER A 565 -8.58 27.87 25.17
N GLY A 566 -8.69 28.14 23.86
CA GLY A 566 -7.55 28.21 22.96
C GLY A 566 -6.90 26.86 22.60
N THR A 567 -5.89 26.94 21.74
CA THR A 567 -5.21 25.74 21.18
C THR A 567 -4.32 25.00 22.19
N GLY A 568 -4.03 25.59 23.35
CA GLY A 568 -3.15 25.02 24.38
C GLY A 568 -3.86 24.41 25.60
N SER A 569 -5.19 24.32 25.59
CA SER A 569 -5.94 23.77 26.74
C SER A 569 -5.60 22.29 26.97
N ALA A 570 -5.10 21.96 28.18
CA ALA A 570 -4.92 20.59 28.63
C ALA A 570 -6.28 20.04 29.10
N VAL A 571 -7.17 19.71 28.16
CA VAL A 571 -8.47 19.09 28.41
C VAL A 571 -8.39 17.61 28.05
N GLU A 572 -8.91 16.78 28.92
CA GLU A 572 -8.89 15.34 28.71
C GLU A 572 -9.58 14.94 27.39
N GLY A 573 -8.89 14.15 26.56
CA GLY A 573 -9.36 13.72 25.25
C GLY A 573 -9.32 14.77 24.14
N TRP A 574 -8.90 16.01 24.42
CA TRP A 574 -8.76 17.06 23.44
C TRP A 574 -7.39 17.01 22.75
N HIS A 575 -7.39 16.97 21.43
CA HIS A 575 -6.21 16.99 20.57
C HIS A 575 -6.31 18.15 19.58
N PRO A 576 -5.69 19.31 19.88
CA PRO A 576 -5.70 20.45 18.97
C PRO A 576 -4.86 20.17 17.72
N VAL A 577 -5.27 20.70 16.57
CA VAL A 577 -4.42 20.73 15.38
C VAL A 577 -3.25 21.67 15.64
N ARG A 578 -2.04 21.19 15.41
CA ARG A 578 -0.81 21.94 15.62
C ARG A 578 -0.53 22.88 14.45
N THR A 579 0.10 23.99 14.70
CA THR A 579 0.52 24.94 13.66
C THR A 579 2.03 24.97 13.60
N VAL A 580 2.60 24.77 12.41
CA VAL A 580 4.03 24.98 12.15
C VAL A 580 4.24 26.47 11.85
N PRO A 581 5.02 27.21 12.67
CA PRO A 581 5.28 28.61 12.43
C PRO A 581 6.29 28.78 11.30
N LEU A 582 5.91 29.52 10.28
CA LEU A 582 6.76 29.87 9.14
C LEU A 582 6.78 31.39 9.00
N ASP A 583 7.90 31.93 8.54
CA ASP A 583 7.98 33.36 8.25
C ASP A 583 6.99 33.73 7.14
N GLY A 584 5.96 34.50 7.50
CA GLY A 584 4.92 34.97 6.57
C GLY A 584 3.80 33.96 6.24
N ALA A 585 3.86 32.71 6.73
CA ALA A 585 2.83 31.70 6.51
C ALA A 585 2.59 30.85 7.77
N ARG A 586 1.44 30.18 7.81
CA ARG A 586 1.12 29.19 8.86
C ARG A 586 0.53 27.98 8.19
N ILE A 587 1.17 26.83 8.35
CA ILE A 587 0.62 25.55 7.93
C ILE A 587 0.22 24.73 9.15
N GLN A 588 -0.71 23.81 8.94
CA GLN A 588 -1.14 22.90 9.99
C GLN A 588 -0.37 21.59 9.90
N LEU A 589 0.10 21.10 11.03
CA LEU A 589 0.55 19.72 11.19
C LEU A 589 -0.64 18.93 11.72
N ASP A 590 -1.37 18.28 10.83
CA ASP A 590 -2.60 17.57 11.19
C ASP A 590 -2.37 16.06 11.28
N ASP A 591 -2.27 15.59 12.50
CA ASP A 591 -2.16 14.20 12.89
C ASP A 591 -3.42 13.67 13.61
N THR A 592 -4.51 14.48 13.63
CA THR A 592 -5.70 14.22 14.43
C THR A 592 -6.98 14.02 13.61
N ASP A 593 -7.12 14.69 12.44
CA ASP A 593 -8.36 14.61 11.66
C ASP A 593 -8.65 13.15 11.20
N PRO A 594 -9.85 12.62 11.43
CA PRO A 594 -10.20 11.25 11.09
C PRO A 594 -10.24 10.97 9.58
N ASP A 595 -10.38 12.00 8.74
CA ASP A 595 -10.43 11.86 7.28
C ASP A 595 -9.06 12.03 6.59
N ARG A 596 -7.97 12.19 7.38
CA ARG A 596 -6.60 12.29 6.87
C ARG A 596 -6.06 10.99 6.26
N ASP A 597 -6.79 9.88 6.36
CA ASP A 597 -6.47 8.58 5.76
C ASP A 597 -6.79 8.49 4.25
N CYS A 598 -6.95 9.65 3.59
CA CYS A 598 -7.29 9.76 2.17
C CYS A 598 -6.11 9.57 1.20
N PHE A 599 -4.91 9.44 1.71
CA PHE A 599 -3.68 9.31 0.92
C PHE A 599 -3.41 7.85 0.51
N ALA A 600 -2.50 7.69 -0.46
CA ALA A 600 -2.04 6.37 -0.90
C ALA A 600 -1.21 5.61 0.16
N HIS A 601 -0.76 6.31 1.19
CA HIS A 601 0.09 5.75 2.24
C HIS A 601 -0.57 5.86 3.62
N PRO A 602 -0.31 4.89 4.52
CA PRO A 602 -0.89 4.90 5.86
C PRO A 602 -0.36 6.07 6.68
N VAL A 603 -1.29 6.78 7.33
CA VAL A 603 -0.96 7.86 8.25
C VAL A 603 -0.40 7.33 9.58
N THR A 604 0.37 8.15 10.28
CA THR A 604 0.84 7.82 11.64
C THR A 604 -0.31 7.89 12.64
N ALA A 605 -0.14 7.29 13.81
CA ALA A 605 -0.96 7.63 14.97
C ALA A 605 -0.72 9.10 15.39
N THR A 606 -1.59 9.63 16.24
CA THR A 606 -1.41 10.97 16.82
C THR A 606 -0.04 11.08 17.50
N LEU A 607 0.70 12.14 17.16
CA LEU A 607 2.07 12.34 17.61
C LEU A 607 2.11 12.80 19.08
N CYS A 608 3.06 12.32 19.85
CA CYS A 608 3.38 12.95 21.13
C CYS A 608 4.05 14.32 20.92
N ALA A 609 4.09 15.15 21.94
CA ALA A 609 4.58 16.52 21.85
C ALA A 609 6.02 16.59 21.30
N THR A 610 6.93 15.76 21.82
CA THR A 610 8.34 15.74 21.41
C THR A 610 8.52 15.42 19.92
N VAL A 611 7.78 14.43 19.42
CA VAL A 611 7.83 14.03 18.00
C VAL A 611 7.19 15.12 17.14
N ALA A 612 6.13 15.75 17.60
CA ALA A 612 5.49 16.87 16.88
C ALA A 612 6.42 18.09 16.77
N ASP A 613 7.21 18.38 17.82
CA ASP A 613 8.20 19.45 17.81
C ASP A 613 9.34 19.14 16.82
N GLU A 614 9.79 17.88 16.76
CA GLU A 614 10.77 17.41 15.76
C GLU A 614 10.23 17.63 14.33
N TRP A 615 8.97 17.25 14.09
CA TRP A 615 8.30 17.48 12.81
C TRP A 615 8.22 18.97 12.46
N SER A 616 7.78 19.78 13.42
CA SER A 616 7.68 21.24 13.25
C SER A 616 9.03 21.85 12.88
N GLY A 617 10.09 21.47 13.60
CA GLY A 617 11.45 21.94 13.32
C GLY A 617 11.95 21.52 11.94
N ALA A 618 11.77 20.26 11.57
CA ALA A 618 12.23 19.75 10.28
C ALA A 618 11.51 20.41 9.10
N VAL A 619 10.19 20.61 9.20
CA VAL A 619 9.39 21.28 8.17
C VAL A 619 9.78 22.77 8.08
N THR A 620 9.94 23.45 9.20
CA THR A 620 10.38 24.87 9.23
C THR A 620 11.74 25.03 8.56
N HIS A 621 12.71 24.19 8.88
CA HIS A 621 14.03 24.22 8.26
C HIS A 621 13.97 23.98 6.75
N ALA A 622 13.19 22.96 6.32
CA ALA A 622 13.03 22.64 4.90
C ALA A 622 12.42 23.82 4.14
N TRP A 623 11.39 24.43 4.70
CA TRP A 623 10.69 25.57 4.11
C TRP A 623 11.59 26.80 3.96
N THR A 624 12.30 27.15 5.04
CA THR A 624 13.25 28.27 5.07
C THR A 624 14.38 28.06 4.06
N ALA A 625 14.88 26.83 3.94
CA ALA A 625 15.92 26.49 2.97
C ALA A 625 15.44 26.67 1.53
N VAL A 626 14.24 26.16 1.18
CA VAL A 626 13.68 26.34 -0.17
C VAL A 626 13.44 27.81 -0.48
N ARG A 627 12.92 28.58 0.50
CA ARG A 627 12.69 30.03 0.32
C ARG A 627 13.98 30.81 0.06
N ALA A 628 15.07 30.40 0.70
CA ALA A 628 16.38 31.03 0.49
C ALA A 628 17.06 30.59 -0.83
N GLU A 629 16.77 29.38 -1.29
CA GLU A 629 17.40 28.79 -2.48
C GLU A 629 16.63 29.06 -3.77
N ALA A 630 15.29 28.98 -3.70
CA ALA A 630 14.36 29.11 -4.83
C ALA A 630 13.07 29.82 -4.38
N PRO A 631 13.09 31.17 -4.21
CA PRO A 631 11.96 31.93 -3.68
C PRO A 631 10.67 31.75 -4.51
N ASP A 632 10.78 31.62 -5.81
CA ASP A 632 9.62 31.43 -6.70
C ASP A 632 8.93 30.07 -6.44
N LEU A 633 9.68 29.03 -6.20
CA LEU A 633 9.12 27.73 -5.80
C LEU A 633 8.51 27.78 -4.40
N ALA A 634 9.09 28.56 -3.49
CA ALA A 634 8.55 28.77 -2.15
C ALA A 634 7.21 29.51 -2.16
N SER A 635 6.99 30.46 -3.07
CA SER A 635 5.68 31.12 -3.25
C SER A 635 4.57 30.11 -3.55
N GLY A 636 4.86 29.08 -4.38
CA GLY A 636 3.94 27.97 -4.63
C GLY A 636 3.64 27.15 -3.36
N MET A 637 4.65 26.90 -2.51
CA MET A 637 4.47 26.21 -1.22
C MET A 637 3.59 27.05 -0.29
N ASP A 638 3.86 28.33 -0.15
CA ASP A 638 3.12 29.26 0.72
C ASP A 638 1.64 29.38 0.30
N ALA A 639 1.37 29.40 -0.99
CA ALA A 639 0.02 29.58 -1.53
C ALA A 639 -0.82 28.28 -1.49
N LEU A 640 -0.21 27.13 -1.75
CA LEU A 640 -0.93 25.90 -2.02
C LEU A 640 -0.91 24.88 -0.88
N ILE A 641 0.14 24.82 -0.05
CA ILE A 641 0.18 23.88 1.06
C ILE A 641 -0.48 24.49 2.29
N ARG A 642 -1.51 23.81 2.81
CA ARG A 642 -2.26 24.21 4.01
C ARG A 642 -2.00 23.28 5.18
N THR A 643 -1.83 21.99 4.87
CA THR A 643 -1.74 20.96 5.88
C THR A 643 -0.63 19.97 5.52
N VAL A 644 0.20 19.65 6.49
CA VAL A 644 1.15 18.54 6.43
C VAL A 644 0.61 17.42 7.31
N THR A 645 0.49 16.22 6.75
CA THR A 645 0.02 15.02 7.43
C THR A 645 1.14 14.01 7.55
N PRO A 646 1.51 13.57 8.76
CA PRO A 646 2.52 12.56 8.97
C PRO A 646 2.11 11.19 8.45
N ILE A 647 2.98 10.56 7.61
CA ILE A 647 2.83 9.17 7.16
C ILE A 647 3.99 8.31 7.66
N ARG A 648 3.75 7.02 7.72
CA ARG A 648 4.77 6.05 8.18
C ARG A 648 5.87 5.91 7.12
N PRO A 649 7.16 5.97 7.50
CA PRO A 649 8.24 5.61 6.62
C PRO A 649 8.17 4.11 6.29
N THR A 650 8.75 3.70 5.15
CA THR A 650 8.95 2.29 4.82
C THR A 650 10.44 1.95 4.84
N PRO A 651 10.79 0.65 4.98
CA PRO A 651 12.18 0.22 4.97
C PRO A 651 12.95 0.65 3.71
N TYR A 652 12.27 0.67 2.56
CA TYR A 652 12.90 0.97 1.27
C TYR A 652 12.81 2.44 0.86
N ARG A 653 11.83 3.15 1.41
CA ARG A 653 11.60 4.57 1.18
C ARG A 653 11.39 5.30 2.49
N PRO A 654 12.48 5.58 3.22
CA PRO A 654 12.37 6.31 4.48
C PRO A 654 11.85 7.74 4.27
N ALA A 655 12.16 8.35 3.13
CA ALA A 655 11.69 9.68 2.75
C ALA A 655 10.70 9.58 1.58
N ARG A 656 9.44 9.95 1.83
CA ARG A 656 8.38 9.95 0.83
C ARG A 656 7.32 11.00 1.12
N ALA A 657 6.65 11.44 0.06
CA ALA A 657 5.51 12.32 0.15
C ALA A 657 4.43 11.90 -0.86
N THR A 658 3.21 12.30 -0.60
CA THR A 658 2.07 12.11 -1.50
C THR A 658 1.04 13.20 -1.29
N THR A 659 0.30 13.49 -2.34
CA THR A 659 -0.89 14.34 -2.30
C THR A 659 -2.06 13.60 -2.95
N THR A 660 -3.25 14.10 -2.76
CA THR A 660 -4.46 13.55 -3.39
C THR A 660 -5.35 14.67 -3.89
N ARG A 661 -5.98 14.48 -5.04
CA ARG A 661 -6.97 15.42 -5.60
C ARG A 661 -8.18 15.62 -4.68
N ASP A 662 -8.46 14.63 -3.81
CA ASP A 662 -9.58 14.71 -2.87
C ASP A 662 -9.31 15.63 -1.67
N ALA A 663 -8.05 16.02 -1.43
CA ALA A 663 -7.65 16.88 -0.32
C ALA A 663 -6.70 17.98 -0.83
N PHE A 664 -7.26 18.94 -1.59
CA PHE A 664 -6.48 20.06 -2.13
C PHE A 664 -5.77 20.83 -1.01
N GLY A 665 -4.46 21.02 -1.16
CA GLY A 665 -3.63 21.71 -0.18
C GLY A 665 -3.11 20.83 0.97
N ALA A 666 -3.42 19.53 1.00
CA ALA A 666 -2.81 18.59 1.93
C ALA A 666 -1.63 17.86 1.29
N VAL A 667 -0.53 17.82 2.02
CA VAL A 667 0.65 17.02 1.69
C VAL A 667 0.90 16.02 2.81
N ALA A 668 0.88 14.74 2.48
CA ALA A 668 1.29 13.69 3.41
C ALA A 668 2.76 13.34 3.16
N LEU A 669 3.58 13.34 4.20
CA LEU A 669 5.02 13.06 4.08
C LEU A 669 5.56 12.31 5.29
N SER A 670 6.65 11.58 5.12
CA SER A 670 7.40 10.97 6.20
C SER A 670 8.52 11.91 6.66
N LEU A 671 8.88 11.84 7.94
CA LEU A 671 9.97 12.65 8.47
C LEU A 671 11.29 12.28 7.78
N ALA A 672 12.03 13.28 7.35
CA ALA A 672 13.33 13.16 6.70
C ALA A 672 14.20 14.40 6.94
N ALA A 673 15.47 14.33 6.55
CA ALA A 673 16.38 15.49 6.66
C ALA A 673 15.84 16.70 5.86
N PRO A 674 15.99 17.92 6.35
CA PRO A 674 15.40 19.12 5.76
C PRO A 674 15.64 19.31 4.25
N PRO A 675 16.83 19.02 3.67
CA PRO A 675 17.04 19.14 2.23
C PRO A 675 16.18 18.18 1.41
N ILE A 676 15.91 16.97 1.95
CA ILE A 676 15.04 15.97 1.33
C ILE A 676 13.58 16.42 1.45
N LEU A 677 13.16 16.87 2.63
CA LEU A 677 11.81 17.40 2.84
C LEU A 677 11.51 18.58 1.91
N GLY A 678 12.46 19.49 1.71
CA GLY A 678 12.31 20.60 0.77
C GLY A 678 12.04 20.14 -0.66
N SER A 679 12.78 19.14 -1.13
CA SER A 679 12.56 18.55 -2.46
C SER A 679 11.20 17.85 -2.55
N LEU A 680 10.79 17.11 -1.52
CA LEU A 680 9.49 16.47 -1.47
C LEU A 680 8.33 17.48 -1.45
N LEU A 681 8.45 18.58 -0.71
CA LEU A 681 7.43 19.62 -0.68
C LEU A 681 7.27 20.30 -2.04
N VAL A 682 8.36 20.65 -2.71
CA VAL A 682 8.35 21.23 -4.06
C VAL A 682 7.73 20.25 -5.07
N GLU A 683 8.07 18.96 -4.97
CA GLU A 683 7.46 17.91 -5.79
C GLU A 683 5.94 17.88 -5.61
N GLN A 684 5.44 17.93 -4.37
CA GLN A 684 4.01 17.86 -4.11
C GLN A 684 3.26 19.13 -4.53
N VAL A 685 3.86 20.30 -4.45
CA VAL A 685 3.27 21.55 -5.00
C VAL A 685 2.99 21.40 -6.50
N ALA A 686 3.94 20.89 -7.25
CA ALA A 686 3.78 20.66 -8.68
C ALA A 686 2.62 19.67 -8.98
N ARG A 687 2.48 18.63 -8.17
CA ARG A 687 1.37 17.67 -8.27
C ARG A 687 0.02 18.29 -7.88
N ILE A 688 -0.02 19.16 -6.88
CA ILE A 688 -1.21 19.91 -6.48
C ILE A 688 -1.68 20.83 -7.62
N ILE A 689 -0.75 21.51 -8.29
CA ILE A 689 -1.06 22.38 -9.44
C ILE A 689 -1.76 21.56 -10.55
N VAL A 690 -1.16 20.45 -10.96
CA VAL A 690 -1.77 19.61 -12.02
C VAL A 690 -3.12 19.05 -11.58
N ALA A 691 -3.27 18.65 -10.33
CA ALA A 691 -4.55 18.15 -9.79
C ALA A 691 -5.63 19.24 -9.79
N ALA A 692 -5.28 20.47 -9.43
CA ALA A 692 -6.21 21.61 -9.44
C ALA A 692 -6.62 22.01 -10.87
N VAL A 693 -5.70 21.99 -11.83
CA VAL A 693 -6.06 22.17 -13.24
C VAL A 693 -7.04 21.11 -13.71
N GLN A 694 -6.84 19.84 -13.30
CA GLN A 694 -7.76 18.74 -13.64
C GLN A 694 -9.16 18.88 -13.00
N ASP A 695 -9.32 19.65 -11.92
CA ASP A 695 -10.62 19.87 -11.30
C ASP A 695 -11.53 20.74 -12.17
N VAL A 696 -10.98 21.52 -13.11
CA VAL A 696 -11.71 22.47 -13.96
C VAL A 696 -11.40 22.35 -15.46
N CYS A 697 -10.37 21.60 -15.86
CA CYS A 697 -9.98 21.41 -17.26
C CYS A 697 -9.79 19.93 -17.57
N ASP A 698 -10.29 19.49 -18.71
CA ASP A 698 -9.86 18.23 -19.28
C ASP A 698 -8.50 18.42 -19.94
N LEU A 699 -7.49 17.66 -19.51
CA LEU A 699 -6.13 17.77 -20.02
C LEU A 699 -5.85 16.84 -21.21
N ALA A 700 -6.56 15.73 -21.32
CA ALA A 700 -6.45 14.78 -22.43
C ALA A 700 -7.81 14.56 -23.08
N ASP A 701 -7.82 14.38 -24.41
CA ASP A 701 -9.05 14.08 -25.13
C ASP A 701 -9.59 12.71 -24.74
N SER A 702 -10.90 12.63 -24.57
CA SER A 702 -11.61 11.39 -24.21
C SER A 702 -11.81 10.45 -25.40
N GLU A 703 -11.49 10.91 -26.63
CA GLU A 703 -11.69 10.16 -27.87
C GLU A 703 -10.34 9.75 -28.48
N LEU A 704 -9.80 8.59 -28.05
CA LEU A 704 -8.79 7.88 -28.84
C LEU A 704 -9.45 6.71 -29.56
N PRO A 705 -9.21 6.54 -30.88
CA PRO A 705 -9.69 5.37 -31.62
C PRO A 705 -9.03 4.11 -31.06
N SER A 706 -9.85 3.11 -30.80
CA SER A 706 -9.48 1.78 -30.31
C SER A 706 -8.63 1.03 -31.34
N SER A 707 -7.31 1.17 -31.28
CA SER A 707 -6.40 0.26 -31.97
C SER A 707 -5.49 -0.54 -31.02
N VAL A 708 -5.70 -0.39 -29.72
CA VAL A 708 -5.17 -1.27 -28.67
C VAL A 708 -6.28 -1.33 -27.64
N ASP A 709 -6.69 -2.52 -27.19
CA ASP A 709 -7.80 -2.80 -26.26
C ASP A 709 -7.66 -2.17 -24.87
N LEU A 710 -7.49 -0.86 -24.81
CA LEU A 710 -7.56 -0.02 -23.63
C LEU A 710 -8.83 0.83 -23.74
N TRP A 711 -9.69 0.73 -22.74
CA TRP A 711 -10.96 1.47 -22.68
C TRP A 711 -10.76 2.98 -22.92
N PRO A 712 -11.70 3.67 -23.65
CA PRO A 712 -11.58 5.10 -24.03
C PRO A 712 -11.53 5.99 -22.80
N GLY A 713 -10.92 6.10 -21.88
CA GLY A 713 -10.75 6.92 -20.69
C GLY A 713 -9.43 6.67 -19.99
N ASP A 714 -8.74 5.57 -20.27
CA ASP A 714 -7.56 5.14 -19.52
C ASP A 714 -6.25 5.68 -20.09
N ALA A 715 -6.15 5.80 -21.39
CA ALA A 715 -4.96 6.37 -22.04
C ALA A 715 -4.78 7.84 -21.68
N GLY A 716 -5.85 8.62 -21.69
CA GLY A 716 -5.84 10.02 -21.27
C GLY A 716 -5.46 10.18 -19.80
N ARG A 717 -6.00 9.34 -18.91
CA ARG A 717 -5.68 9.39 -17.48
C ARG A 717 -4.23 8.97 -17.19
N ALA A 718 -3.74 7.93 -17.83
CA ALA A 718 -2.35 7.50 -17.71
C ALA A 718 -1.39 8.58 -18.24
N ALA A 719 -1.79 9.28 -19.31
CA ALA A 719 -1.05 10.41 -19.85
C ALA A 719 -0.97 11.57 -18.85
N VAL A 720 -2.10 11.95 -18.23
CA VAL A 720 -2.13 13.04 -17.26
C VAL A 720 -1.35 12.69 -15.98
N LEU A 721 -1.38 11.44 -15.52
CA LEU A 721 -0.54 11.00 -14.40
C LEU A 721 0.96 11.09 -14.73
N ARG A 722 1.34 10.72 -15.95
CA ARG A 722 2.71 10.89 -16.44
C ARG A 722 3.09 12.36 -16.58
N LEU A 723 2.16 13.20 -17.07
CA LEU A 723 2.36 14.65 -17.12
C LEU A 723 2.62 15.22 -15.71
N ALA A 724 1.81 14.84 -14.73
CA ALA A 724 1.99 15.27 -13.35
C ALA A 724 3.34 14.82 -12.78
N ASP A 725 3.82 13.63 -13.15
CA ASP A 725 5.14 13.13 -12.74
C ASP A 725 6.26 13.94 -13.39
N VAL A 726 6.20 14.20 -14.69
CA VAL A 726 7.20 15.01 -15.42
C VAL A 726 7.21 16.45 -14.88
N PHE A 727 6.04 17.02 -14.59
CA PHE A 727 5.89 18.36 -14.01
C PHE A 727 6.54 18.45 -12.62
N ALA A 728 6.34 17.43 -11.79
CA ALA A 728 6.92 17.34 -10.46
C ALA A 728 8.45 17.16 -10.50
N ARG A 729 8.96 16.29 -11.38
CA ARG A 729 10.40 16.10 -11.57
C ARG A 729 11.09 17.37 -12.09
N ALA A 730 10.44 18.11 -12.99
CA ALA A 730 10.93 19.39 -13.46
C ALA A 730 11.09 20.41 -12.33
N ALA A 731 10.11 20.49 -11.40
CA ALA A 731 10.19 21.39 -10.23
C ALA A 731 11.34 21.00 -9.28
N VAL A 732 11.54 19.69 -9.05
CA VAL A 732 12.68 19.21 -8.22
C VAL A 732 14.03 19.51 -8.88
N LEU A 733 14.12 19.36 -10.21
CA LEU A 733 15.33 19.68 -10.95
C LEU A 733 15.66 21.18 -10.88
N GLU A 734 14.63 22.04 -10.95
CA GLU A 734 14.82 23.49 -10.79
C GLU A 734 15.38 23.84 -9.41
N LEU A 735 14.85 23.24 -8.34
CA LEU A 735 15.42 23.38 -7.01
C LEU A 735 16.87 22.90 -6.94
N ALA A 736 17.20 21.79 -7.60
CA ALA A 736 18.56 21.27 -7.66
C ALA A 736 19.51 22.24 -8.37
N VAL A 737 19.08 22.82 -9.50
CA VAL A 737 19.85 23.84 -10.24
C VAL A 737 20.04 25.11 -9.38
N ALA A 738 19.00 25.55 -8.67
CA ALA A 738 19.11 26.69 -7.75
C ALA A 738 20.14 26.43 -6.63
N ARG A 739 20.15 25.23 -6.07
CA ARG A 739 21.15 24.79 -5.08
C ARG A 739 22.57 24.81 -5.60
N LEU A 740 22.80 24.29 -6.81
CA LEU A 740 24.11 24.33 -7.46
C LEU A 740 24.61 25.75 -7.68
N ARG A 741 23.75 26.65 -8.16
CA ARG A 741 24.09 28.08 -8.33
C ARG A 741 24.44 28.75 -7.01
N ALA A 742 23.83 28.32 -5.91
CA ALA A 742 24.13 28.79 -4.55
C ALA A 742 25.37 28.12 -3.93
N GLY A 743 26.10 27.26 -4.67
CA GLY A 743 27.26 26.51 -4.17
C GLY A 743 26.91 25.46 -3.11
N ARG A 744 25.66 24.98 -3.06
CA ARG A 744 25.18 24.00 -2.08
C ARG A 744 25.17 22.59 -2.69
N PRO A 745 25.44 21.54 -1.90
CA PRO A 745 25.45 20.19 -2.41
C PRO A 745 24.04 19.75 -2.83
N VAL A 746 23.90 19.33 -4.06
CA VAL A 746 22.78 18.53 -4.53
C VAL A 746 23.08 17.08 -4.10
N GLY A 747 22.13 16.39 -3.45
CA GLY A 747 22.35 15.06 -2.88
C GLY A 747 22.98 14.10 -3.91
N ARG A 748 23.83 13.19 -3.46
CA ARG A 748 24.76 12.30 -4.21
C ARG A 748 24.15 11.48 -5.35
N ARG A 749 22.86 11.55 -5.63
CA ARG A 749 22.16 10.67 -6.60
C ARG A 749 21.57 11.38 -7.83
N MET A 750 21.64 12.70 -7.92
CA MET A 750 21.04 13.41 -9.04
C MET A 750 22.11 14.10 -9.88
N SER A 751 22.40 13.56 -11.07
CA SER A 751 23.06 14.30 -12.14
C SER A 751 22.00 15.17 -12.81
N VAL A 752 22.17 16.49 -12.76
CA VAL A 752 21.25 17.45 -13.39
C VAL A 752 21.14 17.19 -14.90
N VAL A 753 22.25 16.84 -15.54
CA VAL A 753 22.28 16.49 -16.98
C VAL A 753 21.48 15.24 -17.27
N THR A 754 21.71 14.16 -16.51
CA THR A 754 20.97 12.89 -16.70
C THR A 754 19.47 13.05 -16.46
N GLU A 755 19.08 13.83 -15.44
CA GLU A 755 17.66 14.04 -15.13
C GLU A 755 16.98 14.94 -16.17
N ARG A 756 17.68 15.97 -16.67
CA ARG A 756 17.22 16.81 -17.77
C ARG A 756 16.97 15.98 -19.04
N ASP A 757 17.93 15.13 -19.43
CA ASP A 757 17.81 14.30 -20.62
C ASP A 757 16.63 13.31 -20.48
N ALA A 758 16.49 12.68 -19.31
CA ALA A 758 15.36 11.81 -19.00
C ALA A 758 14.00 12.54 -19.01
N LEU A 759 13.96 13.82 -18.60
CA LEU A 759 12.75 14.65 -18.72
C LEU A 759 12.43 14.99 -20.18
N SER A 760 13.43 15.28 -21.00
CA SER A 760 13.26 15.51 -22.45
C SER A 760 12.66 14.28 -23.14
N ASP A 761 13.23 13.10 -22.89
CA ASP A 761 12.72 11.82 -23.41
C ASP A 761 11.28 11.54 -22.96
N ALA A 762 10.96 11.82 -21.69
CA ALA A 762 9.62 11.65 -21.14
C ALA A 762 8.61 12.59 -21.79
N LEU A 763 8.99 13.85 -22.06
CA LEU A 763 8.13 14.82 -22.77
C LEU A 763 7.86 14.40 -24.21
N GLU A 764 8.90 13.90 -24.92
CA GLU A 764 8.72 13.38 -26.26
C GLU A 764 7.79 12.14 -26.28
N ALA A 765 7.93 11.26 -25.30
CA ALA A 765 7.08 10.09 -25.18
C ALA A 765 5.61 10.48 -24.90
N LEU A 766 5.37 11.50 -24.07
CA LEU A 766 4.04 12.04 -23.80
C LEU A 766 3.41 12.65 -25.04
N ASP A 767 4.17 13.37 -25.85
CA ASP A 767 3.69 14.03 -27.07
C ASP A 767 3.29 13.01 -28.15
N ARG A 768 4.08 11.95 -28.31
CA ARG A 768 3.83 10.89 -29.30
C ARG A 768 2.73 9.91 -28.90
N GLY A 769 2.51 9.72 -27.61
CA GLY A 769 1.68 8.63 -27.08
C GLY A 769 0.28 9.04 -26.60
N SER A 770 -0.13 10.30 -26.74
CA SER A 770 -1.37 10.77 -26.13
C SER A 770 -2.04 11.88 -26.95
N SER A 771 -3.38 11.88 -27.00
CA SER A 771 -4.16 12.99 -27.51
C SER A 771 -4.45 13.99 -26.38
N TRP A 772 -4.02 15.22 -26.57
CA TRP A 772 -4.12 16.28 -25.57
C TRP A 772 -5.17 17.30 -25.95
N SER A 773 -5.96 17.74 -24.99
CA SER A 773 -6.82 18.91 -25.13
C SER A 773 -5.99 20.19 -25.35
N ASP A 774 -6.64 21.30 -25.66
CA ASP A 774 -5.95 22.59 -25.78
C ASP A 774 -5.23 22.97 -24.48
N SER A 775 -5.87 22.76 -23.32
CA SER A 775 -5.29 22.97 -22.00
C SER A 775 -4.07 22.08 -21.74
N GLY A 776 -4.17 20.80 -22.12
CA GLY A 776 -3.05 19.85 -22.01
C GLY A 776 -1.86 20.21 -22.91
N ARG A 777 -2.14 20.65 -24.15
CA ARG A 777 -1.09 21.14 -25.08
C ARG A 777 -0.39 22.39 -24.57
N LEU A 778 -1.11 23.33 -23.96
CA LEU A 778 -0.52 24.52 -23.35
C LEU A 778 0.44 24.15 -22.23
N LEU A 779 0.05 23.25 -21.32
CA LEU A 779 0.90 22.78 -20.22
C LEU A 779 2.15 22.06 -20.75
N LEU A 780 2.01 21.16 -21.73
CA LEU A 780 3.14 20.44 -22.32
C LEU A 780 4.13 21.39 -23.04
N THR A 781 3.61 22.35 -23.80
CA THR A 781 4.43 23.32 -24.52
C THR A 781 5.24 24.19 -23.56
N GLY A 782 4.61 24.67 -22.48
CA GLY A 782 5.31 25.46 -21.47
C GLY A 782 6.36 24.65 -20.72
N LEU A 783 6.03 23.41 -20.35
CA LEU A 783 6.96 22.50 -19.68
C LEU A 783 8.17 22.14 -20.57
N ARG A 784 7.94 21.93 -21.87
CA ARG A 784 9.01 21.75 -22.85
C ARG A 784 9.92 22.95 -22.92
N GLY A 785 9.37 24.16 -23.09
CA GLY A 785 10.15 25.39 -23.10
C GLY A 785 10.97 25.60 -21.84
N ARG A 786 10.46 25.16 -20.67
CA ARG A 786 11.18 25.19 -19.40
C ARG A 786 12.37 24.21 -19.40
N VAL A 787 12.20 22.98 -19.84
CA VAL A 787 13.27 21.97 -19.93
C VAL A 787 14.32 22.38 -20.98
N GLU A 788 13.91 22.90 -22.12
CA GLU A 788 14.79 23.44 -23.16
C GLU A 788 15.58 24.67 -22.71
N GLY A 789 15.01 25.50 -21.85
CA GLY A 789 15.69 26.64 -21.26
C GLY A 789 16.92 26.25 -20.44
N TRP A 790 16.98 25.06 -19.91
CA TRP A 790 18.15 24.54 -19.17
C TRP A 790 19.29 24.07 -20.05
N TRP A 791 19.10 23.85 -21.35
CA TRP A 791 20.19 23.56 -22.31
C TRP A 791 21.17 24.73 -22.52
N ARG A 792 20.74 25.94 -22.13
CA ARG A 792 21.60 27.15 -22.22
C ARG A 792 22.44 27.35 -20.97
N LEU A 793 22.36 26.46 -19.99
CA LEU A 793 23.26 26.45 -18.85
C LEU A 793 24.52 25.70 -19.30
N ASP A 794 25.59 26.42 -19.52
CA ASP A 794 26.91 25.89 -19.94
C ASP A 794 27.32 24.70 -19.06
N ASP A 795 28.04 23.74 -19.67
CA ASP A 795 28.66 22.57 -19.05
C ASP A 795 29.69 22.88 -17.94
N SER A 796 29.72 24.10 -17.44
CA SER A 796 30.64 24.61 -16.42
C SER A 796 30.11 24.59 -14.97
N CYS A 797 28.98 23.96 -14.72
CA CYS A 797 28.44 23.77 -13.37
C CYS A 797 28.54 22.33 -12.85
#